data_e9102cb1d905386878a55a79e3f3fa24
#
_entry.id   e9102cb1d905386878a55a79e3f3fa24
#
_cell.length_a   1.000
_cell.length_b   1.000
_cell.length_c   1.000
_cell.angle_alpha   90.00
_cell.angle_beta   90.00
_cell.angle_gamma   90.00
#
_symmetry.space_group_name_H-M   'P 1'
#
loop_
_entity.id
_entity.type
_entity.pdbx_description
1 polymer ?
#
loop_
_entity_poly.entity_id
_entity_poly.type
_entity_poly.pdbx_seq_one_letter_code
_entity_poly.pdbx_strand_id
1 'polypeptide(L)'
;MYLFPFYKQYDSMQCGITCLQMICEYYNIKYSANFLSNLCYTTTEGMSMLSIRKAAIELGYECECGKINIIDIKYVQKPCILHWNQNHFVVLYKVKRGKTFYIADPAKGLVKYNLEEFKKHWVSTQSDGEEKGIAMFLEPTPAFYEKKMDEEPKEERSFKFLFGYIKQYRKYFGQIVLGLLVGSLLQLILPFLTQSIVDVGIKNQNIGFIWLILLGQLMLTISRTAIDFIRRWLLLHISLRINISLVSDFFIKLLKLPMSFFDTKLMGDLMQRMGDHSRVNTFLTQQTLSIVFSFFTFIVFSIVLLSYNWLVFAIFMLGSLLYGGWLALFLRRRKVLDYELFEQQAINNNKTYEFITSMQEIKLQDCEQRRRWEWEDVQADLFNVQMKSLKLQQTQEAGSIFINELKNIVITVVAATAVIHGQLTLGMMLAVQYIIGQLNSPVEQLMSFFYSVQDVRISLERINEIHHVDDENGKQGLETSVTDEIKGIDMENINFKYDPHALKTIIDDVSLTIPKGKVTAIVGASGSGKTTLIKLMLGYYPVLGGQINIGGTDVNTLNKKWWRRQCGVVMQDGVIFSESIARNIAVDDKEIDKQRLQTAAEIACIHNYVMGLPLKYNTKIGRDGVGLSQGQKQRILIARAVYKNPDYIFLDEATNSLDANNERMIVEHLDEFYKGKTVVIVAHRLSTVKNADQIVVLDKGKVVETGNHETLTAKRGAYYNLVKNQLELGN
;
A
#
# COMPACT_ATOMS: atom_id res chain seq x y z
N MET A 1 8.55 -3.18 35.60
CA MET A 1 9.41 -3.77 34.57
C MET A 1 9.03 -3.09 33.26
N TYR A 2 9.79 -2.06 32.83
CA TYR A 2 9.50 -1.39 31.58
C TYR A 2 9.60 -2.40 30.45
N LEU A 3 8.49 -2.67 29.75
CA LEU A 3 8.53 -3.44 28.51
C LEU A 3 9.27 -2.61 27.46
N PHE A 4 10.19 -3.23 26.70
CA PHE A 4 10.85 -2.57 25.57
C PHE A 4 9.77 -2.06 24.60
N PRO A 5 9.86 -0.79 24.14
CA PRO A 5 8.90 -0.24 23.19
C PRO A 5 8.90 -1.09 21.91
N PHE A 6 7.73 -1.40 21.42
CA PHE A 6 7.59 -2.25 20.23
C PHE A 6 6.67 -1.58 19.22
N TYR A 7 7.21 -1.40 18.02
CA TYR A 7 6.50 -1.00 16.83
C TYR A 7 6.56 -2.10 15.78
N LYS A 8 5.55 -2.13 14.94
CA LYS A 8 5.51 -3.06 13.83
C LYS A 8 5.73 -2.33 12.52
N GLN A 9 6.45 -2.97 11.60
CA GLN A 9 6.60 -2.46 10.24
C GLN A 9 5.28 -2.50 9.47
N TYR A 10 5.03 -1.48 8.65
CA TYR A 10 3.82 -1.40 7.82
C TYR A 10 3.97 -2.11 6.48
N ASP A 11 5.19 -2.25 5.97
CA ASP A 11 5.54 -3.02 4.78
C ASP A 11 6.87 -3.75 4.97
N SER A 12 7.19 -4.65 4.03
CA SER A 12 8.39 -5.50 4.11
C SER A 12 9.71 -4.72 4.03
N MET A 13 9.69 -3.46 3.56
CA MET A 13 10.88 -2.63 3.34
C MET A 13 11.20 -1.71 4.53
N GLN A 14 10.31 -1.59 5.51
CA GLN A 14 10.43 -0.65 6.63
C GLN A 14 11.05 -1.23 7.91
N CYS A 15 11.65 -2.42 7.86
CA CYS A 15 12.21 -3.06 9.06
C CYS A 15 13.25 -2.18 9.77
N GLY A 16 14.16 -1.53 9.04
CA GLY A 16 15.20 -0.67 9.61
C GLY A 16 14.65 0.62 10.24
N ILE A 17 13.65 1.25 9.60
CA ILE A 17 12.94 2.44 10.13
C ILE A 17 12.30 2.08 11.47
N THR A 18 11.59 0.96 11.50
CA THR A 18 10.89 0.50 12.70
C THR A 18 11.87 0.15 13.82
N CYS A 19 13.04 -0.41 13.49
CA CYS A 19 14.10 -0.63 14.47
C CYS A 19 14.61 0.70 15.06
N LEU A 20 14.86 1.70 14.22
CA LEU A 20 15.28 3.02 14.65
C LEU A 20 14.19 3.69 15.51
N GLN A 21 12.92 3.57 15.11
CA GLN A 21 11.77 4.09 15.87
C GLN A 21 11.72 3.50 17.29
N MET A 22 11.88 2.18 17.41
CA MET A 22 11.90 1.48 18.71
C MET A 22 13.05 1.96 19.59
N ILE A 23 14.23 2.20 19.02
CA ILE A 23 15.39 2.71 19.77
C ILE A 23 15.19 4.18 20.19
N CYS A 24 14.64 5.03 19.34
CA CYS A 24 14.31 6.41 19.70
C CYS A 24 13.33 6.46 20.89
N GLU A 25 12.29 5.67 20.89
CA GLU A 25 11.34 5.63 22.01
C GLU A 25 11.93 4.98 23.26
N TYR A 26 12.85 4.03 23.13
CA TYR A 26 13.59 3.50 24.28
C TYR A 26 14.37 4.62 25.02
N TYR A 27 14.87 5.61 24.27
CA TYR A 27 15.50 6.82 24.82
C TYR A 27 14.54 8.00 25.04
N ASN A 28 13.21 7.72 25.10
CA ASN A 28 12.12 8.65 25.43
C ASN A 28 11.83 9.75 24.38
N ILE A 29 12.24 9.59 23.14
CA ILE A 29 11.81 10.47 22.05
C ILE A 29 11.00 9.64 21.04
N LYS A 30 9.80 10.12 20.73
CA LYS A 30 8.88 9.42 19.82
C LYS A 30 8.85 10.12 18.48
N TYR A 31 9.22 9.39 17.43
CA TYR A 31 9.11 9.82 16.03
C TYR A 31 8.10 8.97 15.28
N SER A 32 7.42 9.55 14.28
CA SER A 32 6.54 8.79 13.38
C SER A 32 7.36 7.97 12.38
N ALA A 33 6.80 6.84 11.92
CA ALA A 33 7.42 6.03 10.88
C ALA A 33 7.62 6.82 9.59
N ASN A 34 6.69 7.73 9.25
CA ASN A 34 6.78 8.58 8.06
C ASN A 34 7.93 9.57 8.13
N PHE A 35 8.13 10.22 9.28
CA PHE A 35 9.26 11.13 9.48
C PHE A 35 10.58 10.37 9.29
N LEU A 36 10.73 9.22 9.96
CA LEU A 36 11.93 8.40 9.84
C LEU A 36 12.09 7.81 8.42
N SER A 37 11.00 7.52 7.70
CA SER A 37 11.03 7.05 6.33
C SER A 37 11.62 8.08 5.38
N ASN A 38 11.28 9.35 5.55
CA ASN A 38 11.85 10.44 4.78
C ASN A 38 13.34 10.64 5.07
N LEU A 39 13.74 10.41 6.32
CA LEU A 39 15.13 10.54 6.75
C LEU A 39 16.01 9.37 6.28
N CYS A 40 15.46 8.14 6.29
CA CYS A 40 16.20 6.91 6.03
C CYS A 40 16.29 6.52 4.57
N TYR A 41 15.45 7.03 3.70
CA TYR A 41 15.32 6.64 2.28
C TYR A 41 15.23 5.12 2.05
N THR A 42 14.03 4.63 1.82
CA THR A 42 13.77 3.22 1.47
C THR A 42 13.78 3.04 -0.04
N THR A 43 14.33 1.91 -0.51
CA THR A 43 14.26 1.48 -1.92
C THR A 43 13.43 0.20 -2.05
N THR A 44 13.11 -0.24 -3.26
CA THR A 44 12.44 -1.53 -3.52
C THR A 44 13.26 -2.75 -3.08
N GLU A 45 14.57 -2.58 -2.93
CA GLU A 45 15.48 -3.62 -2.41
C GLU A 45 15.58 -3.59 -0.87
N GLY A 46 14.84 -2.67 -0.23
CA GLY A 46 14.88 -2.44 1.21
C GLY A 46 15.78 -1.25 1.60
N MET A 47 16.30 -1.30 2.81
CA MET A 47 17.13 -0.25 3.40
C MET A 47 18.54 -0.75 3.66
N SER A 48 19.53 0.10 3.42
CA SER A 48 20.92 -0.22 3.75
C SER A 48 21.25 0.13 5.22
N MET A 49 22.18 -0.61 5.82
CA MET A 49 22.72 -0.27 7.15
C MET A 49 23.30 1.15 7.17
N LEU A 50 23.86 1.59 6.03
CA LEU A 50 24.43 2.94 5.89
C LEU A 50 23.34 4.02 5.95
N SER A 51 22.17 3.78 5.36
CA SER A 51 21.04 4.72 5.41
C SER A 51 20.53 4.87 6.84
N ILE A 52 20.38 3.75 7.57
CA ILE A 52 19.98 3.77 8.99
C ILE A 52 21.03 4.53 9.84
N ARG A 53 22.33 4.28 9.60
CA ARG A 53 23.42 4.97 10.30
C ARG A 53 23.38 6.48 10.09
N LYS A 54 23.24 6.93 8.85
CA LYS A 54 23.19 8.36 8.52
C LYS A 54 21.97 9.04 9.13
N ALA A 55 20.80 8.41 9.02
CA ALA A 55 19.58 8.90 9.67
C ALA A 55 19.76 9.01 11.20
N ALA A 56 20.37 8.02 11.83
CA ALA A 56 20.62 8.04 13.26
C ALA A 56 21.61 9.15 13.66
N ILE A 57 22.66 9.40 12.87
CA ILE A 57 23.60 10.51 13.10
C ILE A 57 22.87 11.86 12.96
N GLU A 58 22.00 12.01 11.98
CA GLU A 58 21.21 13.22 11.77
C GLU A 58 20.25 13.48 12.95
N LEU A 59 19.68 12.42 13.54
CA LEU A 59 18.91 12.50 14.78
C LEU A 59 19.74 12.83 16.02
N GLY A 60 21.06 12.78 15.94
CA GLY A 60 21.96 13.08 17.04
C GLY A 60 22.47 11.85 17.80
N TYR A 61 22.49 10.68 17.17
CA TYR A 61 23.16 9.50 17.74
C TYR A 61 24.63 9.43 17.32
N GLU A 62 25.46 8.90 18.19
CA GLU A 62 26.75 8.33 17.81
C GLU A 62 26.54 6.87 17.42
N CYS A 63 27.05 6.47 16.24
CA CYS A 63 26.75 5.18 15.64
C CYS A 63 28.00 4.42 15.26
N GLU A 64 28.16 3.22 15.82
CA GLU A 64 29.19 2.27 15.44
C GLU A 64 28.59 1.05 14.75
N CYS A 65 29.09 0.74 13.56
CA CYS A 65 28.68 -0.44 12.79
C CYS A 65 29.87 -1.35 12.56
N GLY A 66 29.70 -2.65 12.82
CA GLY A 66 30.79 -3.59 12.64
C GLY A 66 30.37 -5.05 12.56
N LYS A 67 31.32 -5.89 12.15
CA LYS A 67 31.23 -7.34 12.27
C LYS A 67 31.70 -7.73 13.66
N ILE A 68 30.85 -8.39 14.41
CA ILE A 68 31.06 -8.75 15.80
C ILE A 68 31.00 -10.26 15.93
N ASN A 69 31.81 -10.83 16.81
CA ASN A 69 31.77 -12.26 17.09
C ASN A 69 30.64 -12.62 18.07
N ILE A 70 30.32 -13.90 18.13
CA ILE A 70 29.24 -14.41 18.99
C ILE A 70 29.57 -14.28 20.49
N ILE A 71 30.83 -14.11 20.85
CA ILE A 71 31.27 -13.97 22.25
C ILE A 71 30.92 -12.58 22.75
N ASP A 72 31.23 -11.54 21.99
CA ASP A 72 31.05 -10.14 22.38
C ASP A 72 29.56 -9.77 22.42
N ILE A 73 28.76 -10.26 21.48
CA ILE A 73 27.30 -9.97 21.46
C ILE A 73 26.57 -10.49 22.70
N LYS A 74 27.13 -11.51 23.40
CA LYS A 74 26.55 -12.02 24.65
C LYS A 74 26.60 -11.06 25.81
N TYR A 75 27.48 -10.06 25.77
CA TYR A 75 27.69 -9.09 26.84
C TYR A 75 27.04 -7.71 26.55
N VAL A 76 26.33 -7.58 25.43
CA VAL A 76 25.65 -6.36 25.06
C VAL A 76 24.55 -6.03 26.06
N GLN A 77 24.62 -4.81 26.63
CA GLN A 77 23.69 -4.30 27.64
C GLN A 77 22.69 -3.27 27.08
N LYS A 78 23.05 -2.55 26.02
CA LYS A 78 22.22 -1.52 25.37
C LYS A 78 21.55 -2.11 24.13
N PRO A 79 20.37 -1.60 23.74
CA PRO A 79 19.72 -2.02 22.50
C PRO A 79 20.60 -1.75 21.28
N CYS A 80 20.68 -2.70 20.36
CA CYS A 80 21.42 -2.55 19.11
C CYS A 80 20.62 -3.14 17.93
N ILE A 81 20.84 -2.62 16.73
CA ILE A 81 20.23 -3.13 15.49
C ILE A 81 21.11 -4.24 14.93
N LEU A 82 20.52 -5.37 14.62
CA LEU A 82 21.18 -6.52 14.03
C LEU A 82 20.71 -6.74 12.58
N HIS A 83 21.65 -7.11 11.72
CA HIS A 83 21.30 -7.61 10.38
C HIS A 83 20.95 -9.09 10.47
N TRP A 84 19.72 -9.43 10.10
CA TRP A 84 19.07 -10.70 10.37
C TRP A 84 18.75 -11.42 9.06
N ASN A 85 19.01 -12.71 8.95
CA ASN A 85 18.80 -13.51 7.74
C ASN A 85 19.35 -12.89 6.44
N GLN A 86 20.32 -11.99 6.51
CA GLN A 86 20.93 -11.24 5.42
C GLN A 86 20.00 -10.29 4.63
N ASN A 87 18.74 -10.16 5.02
CA ASN A 87 17.71 -9.35 4.33
C ASN A 87 16.77 -8.60 5.26
N HIS A 88 16.98 -8.65 6.56
CA HIS A 88 16.07 -8.08 7.56
C HIS A 88 16.82 -7.36 8.69
N PHE A 89 16.19 -6.44 9.39
CA PHE A 89 16.72 -5.75 10.56
C PHE A 89 15.85 -6.01 11.78
N VAL A 90 16.50 -6.27 12.91
CA VAL A 90 15.85 -6.51 14.21
C VAL A 90 16.60 -5.79 15.32
N VAL A 91 15.95 -5.54 16.47
CA VAL A 91 16.60 -4.94 17.64
C VAL A 91 16.87 -6.02 18.68
N LEU A 92 18.15 -6.23 19.03
CA LEU A 92 18.51 -6.98 20.23
C LEU A 92 18.42 -6.02 21.43
N TYR A 93 17.46 -6.21 22.33
CA TYR A 93 17.26 -5.29 23.45
C TYR A 93 17.67 -5.86 24.82
N LYS A 94 17.93 -7.17 24.91
CA LYS A 94 18.36 -7.81 26.14
C LYS A 94 19.00 -9.17 25.91
N VAL A 95 20.08 -9.43 26.61
CA VAL A 95 20.69 -10.76 26.70
C VAL A 95 20.62 -11.25 28.15
N LYS A 96 20.15 -12.48 28.37
CA LYS A 96 20.06 -13.08 29.71
C LYS A 96 21.05 -14.23 29.85
N ARG A 97 22.04 -14.05 30.74
CA ARG A 97 23.09 -15.03 31.06
C ARG A 97 23.86 -15.56 29.86
N GLY A 98 23.99 -14.76 28.77
CA GLY A 98 24.66 -15.18 27.54
C GLY A 98 24.02 -16.37 26.78
N LYS A 99 22.80 -16.81 27.19
CA LYS A 99 22.12 -18.00 26.64
C LYS A 99 20.78 -17.68 25.98
N THR A 100 20.12 -16.62 26.39
CA THR A 100 18.79 -16.25 25.85
C THR A 100 18.84 -14.82 25.34
N PHE A 101 18.51 -14.67 24.05
CA PHE A 101 18.50 -13.40 23.32
C PHE A 101 17.06 -12.93 23.16
N TYR A 102 16.80 -11.70 23.57
CA TYR A 102 15.49 -11.06 23.46
C TYR A 102 15.53 -10.09 22.29
N ILE A 103 14.79 -10.42 21.27
CA ILE A 103 14.75 -9.69 20.00
C ILE A 103 13.39 -9.00 19.85
N ALA A 104 13.42 -7.72 19.51
CA ALA A 104 12.25 -7.02 18.97
C ALA A 104 12.34 -7.06 17.46
N ASP A 105 11.58 -7.96 16.86
CA ASP A 105 11.49 -8.16 15.43
C ASP A 105 10.31 -7.35 14.89
N PRO A 106 10.53 -6.32 14.05
CA PRO A 106 9.46 -5.49 13.49
C PRO A 106 8.37 -6.29 12.78
N ALA A 107 8.71 -7.45 12.26
CA ALA A 107 7.81 -8.33 11.55
C ALA A 107 7.04 -9.26 12.50
N LYS A 108 7.74 -9.88 13.48
CA LYS A 108 7.21 -10.98 14.31
C LYS A 108 6.79 -10.58 15.72
N GLY A 109 7.32 -9.48 16.24
CA GLY A 109 7.07 -9.08 17.63
C GLY A 109 8.25 -9.29 18.56
N LEU A 110 7.98 -9.30 19.88
CA LEU A 110 9.00 -9.58 20.89
C LEU A 110 9.24 -11.09 21.01
N VAL A 111 10.35 -11.57 20.46
CA VAL A 111 10.71 -13.00 20.37
C VAL A 111 11.90 -13.32 21.27
N LYS A 112 11.97 -14.55 21.70
CA LYS A 112 13.10 -15.08 22.49
C LYS A 112 13.75 -16.21 21.71
N TYR A 113 15.06 -16.11 21.54
CA TYR A 113 15.86 -17.15 20.88
C TYR A 113 16.87 -17.75 21.86
N ASN A 114 17.13 -19.05 21.73
CA ASN A 114 18.29 -19.68 22.33
C ASN A 114 19.55 -19.39 21.50
N LEU A 115 20.72 -19.77 22.00
CA LEU A 115 21.99 -19.46 21.33
C LEU A 115 22.09 -20.07 19.92
N GLU A 116 21.63 -21.31 19.73
CA GLU A 116 21.72 -22.01 18.45
C GLU A 116 20.78 -21.39 17.39
N GLU A 117 19.55 -21.10 17.79
CA GLU A 117 18.58 -20.40 16.93
C GLU A 117 19.06 -18.99 16.58
N PHE A 118 19.61 -18.25 17.55
CA PHE A 118 20.18 -16.93 17.32
C PHE A 118 21.31 -16.95 16.31
N LYS A 119 22.26 -17.89 16.44
CA LYS A 119 23.37 -18.06 15.51
C LYS A 119 22.86 -18.31 14.09
N LYS A 120 21.91 -19.21 13.92
CA LYS A 120 21.37 -19.59 12.61
C LYS A 120 20.83 -18.38 11.83
N HIS A 121 20.28 -17.40 12.53
CA HIS A 121 19.69 -16.22 11.89
C HIS A 121 20.63 -15.02 11.79
N TRP A 122 21.58 -14.87 12.72
CA TRP A 122 22.42 -13.67 12.80
C TRP A 122 23.79 -13.81 12.16
N VAL A 123 24.43 -15.00 12.25
CA VAL A 123 25.75 -15.21 11.69
C VAL A 123 25.68 -15.10 10.16
N SER A 124 26.44 -14.16 9.61
CA SER A 124 26.45 -13.89 8.17
C SER A 124 27.77 -14.21 7.47
N THR A 125 28.88 -14.33 8.24
CA THR A 125 30.21 -14.59 7.70
C THR A 125 31.05 -15.42 8.66
N GLN A 126 31.93 -16.26 8.11
CA GLN A 126 33.07 -16.85 8.82
C GLN A 126 34.35 -16.12 8.35
N SER A 127 35.02 -15.44 9.27
CA SER A 127 36.27 -14.74 9.00
C SER A 127 37.25 -15.10 10.11
N ASP A 128 38.44 -15.49 9.77
CA ASP A 128 39.51 -15.90 10.69
C ASP A 128 39.15 -17.10 11.62
N GLY A 129 38.28 -18.00 11.15
CA GLY A 129 37.80 -19.15 11.94
C GLY A 129 36.71 -18.77 12.96
N GLU A 130 36.26 -17.50 13.03
CA GLU A 130 35.23 -17.04 13.95
C GLU A 130 33.89 -16.79 13.20
N GLU A 131 32.79 -17.16 13.86
CA GLU A 131 31.43 -16.85 13.41
C GLU A 131 31.10 -15.39 13.76
N LYS A 132 30.90 -14.56 12.73
CA LYS A 132 30.63 -13.11 12.89
C LYS A 132 29.29 -12.73 12.26
N GLY A 133 28.56 -11.84 12.93
CA GLY A 133 27.36 -11.17 12.43
C GLY A 133 27.52 -9.65 12.45
N ILE A 134 26.62 -8.95 11.76
CA ILE A 134 26.65 -7.50 11.67
C ILE A 134 25.72 -6.90 12.74
N ALA A 135 26.24 -5.90 13.48
CA ALA A 135 25.48 -5.13 14.45
C ALA A 135 25.79 -3.64 14.33
N MET A 136 24.81 -2.81 14.69
CA MET A 136 24.92 -1.36 14.81
C MET A 136 24.55 -0.94 16.23
N PHE A 137 25.46 -0.27 16.91
CA PHE A 137 25.27 0.34 18.21
C PHE A 137 24.93 1.79 18.05
N LEU A 138 23.95 2.26 18.84
CA LEU A 138 23.47 3.63 18.83
C LEU A 138 23.52 4.18 20.25
N GLU A 139 24.28 5.26 20.44
CA GLU A 139 24.34 5.98 21.71
C GLU A 139 23.81 7.41 21.51
N PRO A 140 22.79 7.82 22.28
CA PRO A 140 22.27 9.18 22.16
C PRO A 140 23.28 10.19 22.70
N THR A 141 23.56 11.22 21.92
CA THR A 141 24.35 12.36 22.35
C THR A 141 23.46 13.46 22.97
N PRO A 142 24.01 14.50 23.63
CA PRO A 142 23.20 15.64 24.08
C PRO A 142 22.39 16.28 22.95
N ALA A 143 22.93 16.29 21.72
CA ALA A 143 22.26 16.80 20.54
C ALA A 143 20.97 16.04 20.20
N PHE A 144 20.85 14.73 20.52
CA PHE A 144 19.64 13.96 20.34
C PHE A 144 18.47 14.50 21.18
N TYR A 145 18.75 14.95 22.41
CA TYR A 145 17.72 15.49 23.30
C TYR A 145 17.42 16.98 23.03
N GLU A 146 18.36 17.73 22.46
CA GLU A 146 18.19 19.14 22.10
C GLU A 146 17.47 19.32 20.77
N LYS A 147 17.79 18.47 19.82
CA LYS A 147 17.10 18.41 18.51
C LYS A 147 15.75 17.68 18.63
N LYS A 148 14.81 18.23 19.39
CA LYS A 148 13.40 17.88 19.13
C LYS A 148 13.07 18.40 17.74
N MET A 149 13.24 17.53 16.74
CA MET A 149 12.71 17.81 15.42
C MET A 149 11.17 17.84 15.57
N ASP A 150 10.59 19.02 15.43
CA ASP A 150 9.15 19.21 15.50
C ASP A 150 8.53 18.48 14.30
N GLU A 151 7.92 17.33 14.58
CA GLU A 151 6.99 16.74 13.64
C GLU A 151 5.78 17.67 13.56
N GLU A 152 5.51 18.23 12.39
CA GLU A 152 4.20 18.83 12.15
C GLU A 152 3.13 17.75 12.42
N PRO A 153 2.17 17.99 13.34
CA PRO A 153 1.10 17.05 13.59
C PRO A 153 0.23 16.95 12.33
N LYS A 154 0.52 15.96 11.49
CA LYS A 154 -0.35 15.64 10.35
C LYS A 154 -1.64 15.03 10.91
N GLU A 155 -2.80 15.59 10.50
CA GLU A 155 -4.11 15.06 10.90
C GLU A 155 -4.22 13.58 10.52
N GLU A 156 -4.12 12.70 11.51
CA GLU A 156 -4.40 11.29 11.32
C GLU A 156 -5.88 11.12 10.90
N ARG A 157 -6.14 10.40 9.84
CA ARG A 157 -7.49 9.95 9.50
C ARG A 157 -7.96 8.99 10.59
N SER A 158 -8.58 9.56 11.59
CA SER A 158 -9.17 8.85 12.72
C SER A 158 -10.56 8.31 12.34
N PHE A 159 -11.14 7.51 13.22
CA PHE A 159 -12.54 7.09 13.07
C PHE A 159 -13.49 8.26 12.76
N LYS A 160 -13.16 9.47 13.24
CA LYS A 160 -13.95 10.69 12.96
C LYS A 160 -14.02 11.03 11.47
N PHE A 161 -12.93 10.81 10.72
CA PHE A 161 -12.92 10.97 9.27
C PHE A 161 -13.89 9.98 8.58
N LEU A 162 -13.91 8.73 9.04
CA LEU A 162 -14.80 7.70 8.50
C LEU A 162 -16.28 8.04 8.68
N PHE A 163 -16.65 8.67 9.78
CA PHE A 163 -18.03 9.14 9.99
C PHE A 163 -18.47 10.23 8.99
N GLY A 164 -17.52 10.90 8.32
CA GLY A 164 -17.82 11.82 7.21
C GLY A 164 -18.55 11.14 6.06
N TYR A 165 -18.17 9.92 5.71
CA TYR A 165 -18.86 9.14 4.66
C TYR A 165 -20.26 8.72 5.09
N ILE A 166 -20.48 8.38 6.36
CA ILE A 166 -21.81 8.04 6.88
C ILE A 166 -22.74 9.25 6.83
N LYS A 167 -22.24 10.46 7.14
CA LYS A 167 -23.02 11.69 7.17
C LYS A 167 -23.69 11.99 5.82
N GLN A 168 -23.06 11.66 4.71
CA GLN A 168 -23.60 11.84 3.37
C GLN A 168 -24.86 10.98 3.14
N TYR A 169 -24.93 9.78 3.75
CA TYR A 169 -26.03 8.82 3.60
C TYR A 169 -26.97 8.79 4.81
N ARG A 170 -27.01 9.85 5.65
CA ARG A 170 -27.76 9.90 6.91
C ARG A 170 -29.24 9.49 6.80
N LYS A 171 -29.91 9.82 5.67
CA LYS A 171 -31.32 9.44 5.45
C LYS A 171 -31.51 7.92 5.36
N TYR A 172 -30.65 7.25 4.62
CA TYR A 172 -30.71 5.79 4.47
C TYR A 172 -30.31 5.08 5.77
N PHE A 173 -29.29 5.58 6.47
CA PHE A 173 -28.95 5.09 7.81
C PHE A 173 -30.12 5.25 8.79
N GLY A 174 -30.83 6.37 8.75
CA GLY A 174 -32.05 6.57 9.54
C GLY A 174 -33.15 5.55 9.23
N GLN A 175 -33.36 5.23 7.95
CA GLN A 175 -34.32 4.19 7.54
C GLN A 175 -33.90 2.79 8.03
N ILE A 176 -32.61 2.46 7.96
CA ILE A 176 -32.10 1.19 8.47
C ILE A 176 -32.28 1.11 9.98
N VAL A 177 -31.94 2.17 10.73
CA VAL A 177 -32.12 2.21 12.19
C VAL A 177 -33.60 2.10 12.55
N LEU A 178 -34.49 2.76 11.82
CA LEU A 178 -35.94 2.62 12.03
C LEU A 178 -36.40 1.17 11.78
N GLY A 179 -35.92 0.55 10.69
CA GLY A 179 -36.21 -0.86 10.40
C GLY A 179 -35.70 -1.80 11.50
N LEU A 180 -34.51 -1.52 12.06
CA LEU A 180 -33.94 -2.26 13.18
C LEU A 180 -34.81 -2.13 14.45
N LEU A 181 -35.25 -0.92 14.77
CA LEU A 181 -36.14 -0.66 15.93
C LEU A 181 -37.49 -1.37 15.78
N VAL A 182 -38.13 -1.25 14.62
CA VAL A 182 -39.41 -1.95 14.35
C VAL A 182 -39.21 -3.46 14.40
N GLY A 183 -38.15 -3.99 13.77
CA GLY A 183 -37.84 -5.42 13.81
C GLY A 183 -37.62 -5.96 15.22
N SER A 184 -36.92 -5.24 16.09
CA SER A 184 -36.70 -5.63 17.48
C SER A 184 -37.95 -5.54 18.34
N LEU A 185 -38.84 -4.55 18.09
CA LEU A 185 -40.13 -4.49 18.76
C LEU A 185 -41.03 -5.66 18.38
N LEU A 186 -41.08 -6.01 17.10
CA LEU A 186 -41.80 -7.21 16.66
C LEU A 186 -41.25 -8.48 17.30
N GLN A 187 -39.93 -8.57 17.43
CA GLN A 187 -39.27 -9.71 18.07
C GLN A 187 -39.58 -9.81 19.57
N LEU A 188 -39.79 -8.69 20.26
CA LEU A 188 -40.15 -8.64 21.66
C LEU A 188 -41.51 -9.30 21.96
N ILE A 189 -42.42 -9.31 21.00
CA ILE A 189 -43.75 -9.91 21.15
C ILE A 189 -43.68 -11.45 21.22
N LEU A 190 -42.71 -12.08 20.54
CA LEU A 190 -42.62 -13.53 20.41
C LEU A 190 -42.54 -14.31 21.72
N PRO A 191 -41.72 -13.89 22.73
CA PRO A 191 -41.70 -14.59 24.02
C PRO A 191 -43.06 -14.62 24.73
N PHE A 192 -43.80 -13.50 24.67
CA PHE A 192 -45.14 -13.41 25.32
C PHE A 192 -46.16 -14.26 24.59
N LEU A 193 -46.08 -14.40 23.24
CA LEU A 193 -46.94 -15.34 22.53
C LEU A 193 -46.62 -16.78 22.86
N THR A 194 -45.35 -17.14 23.02
CA THR A 194 -44.91 -18.47 23.45
C THR A 194 -45.42 -18.78 24.85
N GLN A 195 -45.31 -17.81 25.76
CA GLN A 195 -45.88 -17.94 27.11
C GLN A 195 -47.38 -18.18 27.05
N SER A 196 -48.13 -17.39 26.26
CA SER A 196 -49.61 -17.46 26.14
C SER A 196 -50.09 -18.80 25.59
N ILE A 197 -49.36 -19.43 24.67
CA ILE A 197 -49.65 -20.79 24.18
C ILE A 197 -49.75 -21.75 25.34
N VAL A 198 -48.79 -21.70 26.27
CA VAL A 198 -48.70 -22.67 27.35
C VAL A 198 -49.66 -22.31 28.52
N ASP A 199 -49.64 -21.06 28.98
CA ASP A 199 -50.37 -20.63 30.14
C ASP A 199 -51.88 -20.51 29.92
N VAL A 200 -52.30 -20.18 28.68
CA VAL A 200 -53.70 -20.02 28.33
C VAL A 200 -54.19 -21.11 27.40
N GLY A 201 -53.47 -21.40 26.32
CA GLY A 201 -53.87 -22.37 25.30
C GLY A 201 -53.89 -23.81 25.82
N ILE A 202 -52.79 -24.27 26.36
CA ILE A 202 -52.63 -25.67 26.82
C ILE A 202 -53.38 -25.86 28.15
N LYS A 203 -53.18 -24.94 29.11
CA LYS A 203 -53.79 -25.04 30.44
C LYS A 203 -55.31 -25.08 30.38
N ASN A 204 -55.93 -24.29 29.49
CA ASN A 204 -57.36 -24.23 29.33
C ASN A 204 -57.89 -25.13 28.18
N GLN A 205 -57.02 -25.99 27.60
CA GLN A 205 -57.35 -26.94 26.50
C GLN A 205 -58.04 -26.26 25.29
N ASN A 206 -57.66 -24.97 25.02
CA ASN A 206 -58.31 -24.16 23.98
C ASN A 206 -57.48 -24.19 22.68
N ILE A 207 -57.80 -25.14 21.78
CA ILE A 207 -57.12 -25.33 20.52
C ILE A 207 -57.34 -24.13 19.59
N GLY A 208 -58.51 -23.48 19.61
CA GLY A 208 -58.81 -22.31 18.79
C GLY A 208 -57.87 -21.13 19.11
N PHE A 209 -57.59 -20.92 20.40
CA PHE A 209 -56.65 -19.91 20.86
C PHE A 209 -55.18 -20.21 20.37
N ILE A 210 -54.79 -21.46 20.38
CA ILE A 210 -53.48 -21.87 19.88
C ILE A 210 -53.32 -21.56 18.39
N TRP A 211 -54.36 -21.88 17.58
CA TRP A 211 -54.39 -21.52 16.16
C TRP A 211 -54.32 -20.00 15.93
N LEU A 212 -55.01 -19.20 16.75
CA LEU A 212 -54.97 -17.74 16.68
C LEU A 212 -53.54 -17.21 16.92
N ILE A 213 -52.88 -17.71 17.95
CA ILE A 213 -51.47 -17.32 18.27
C ILE A 213 -50.54 -17.76 17.16
N LEU A 214 -50.69 -18.98 16.62
CA LEU A 214 -49.89 -19.47 15.49
C LEU A 214 -49.97 -18.49 14.31
N LEU A 215 -51.17 -18.06 13.95
CA LEU A 215 -51.38 -17.08 12.88
C LEU A 215 -50.70 -15.74 13.19
N GLY A 216 -50.78 -15.29 14.44
CA GLY A 216 -50.06 -14.10 14.93
C GLY A 216 -48.55 -14.23 14.80
N GLN A 217 -47.98 -15.37 15.23
CA GLN A 217 -46.55 -15.63 15.09
C GLN A 217 -46.10 -15.69 13.62
N LEU A 218 -46.91 -16.30 12.75
CA LEU A 218 -46.64 -16.37 11.33
C LEU A 218 -46.63 -14.97 10.71
N MET A 219 -47.61 -14.12 11.02
CA MET A 219 -47.65 -12.73 10.54
C MET A 219 -46.44 -11.92 11.03
N LEU A 220 -46.07 -12.05 12.31
CA LEU A 220 -44.89 -11.38 12.87
C LEU A 220 -43.61 -11.84 12.18
N THR A 221 -43.47 -13.13 11.90
CA THR A 221 -42.29 -13.70 11.23
C THR A 221 -42.20 -13.19 9.79
N ILE A 222 -43.31 -13.16 9.04
CA ILE A 222 -43.35 -12.62 7.68
C ILE A 222 -42.97 -11.13 7.69
N SER A 223 -43.58 -10.34 8.60
CA SER A 223 -43.30 -8.91 8.72
C SER A 223 -41.85 -8.63 9.04
N ARG A 224 -41.27 -9.38 9.99
CA ARG A 224 -39.85 -9.28 10.36
C ARG A 224 -38.96 -9.64 9.19
N THR A 225 -39.24 -10.74 8.47
CA THR A 225 -38.48 -11.18 7.30
C THR A 225 -38.50 -10.13 6.19
N ALA A 226 -39.66 -9.51 5.93
CA ALA A 226 -39.78 -8.43 4.96
C ALA A 226 -38.93 -7.20 5.35
N ILE A 227 -38.98 -6.80 6.63
CA ILE A 227 -38.15 -5.69 7.14
C ILE A 227 -36.67 -6.02 7.00
N ASP A 228 -36.25 -7.24 7.36
CA ASP A 228 -34.86 -7.68 7.24
C ASP A 228 -34.38 -7.70 5.78
N PHE A 229 -35.25 -8.09 4.85
CA PHE A 229 -34.95 -8.10 3.42
C PHE A 229 -34.72 -6.68 2.89
N ILE A 230 -35.63 -5.74 3.20
CA ILE A 230 -35.49 -4.33 2.81
C ILE A 230 -34.22 -3.72 3.41
N ARG A 231 -33.96 -3.99 4.68
CA ARG A 231 -32.77 -3.52 5.39
C ARG A 231 -31.47 -4.01 4.71
N ARG A 232 -31.37 -5.32 4.40
CA ARG A 232 -30.19 -5.89 3.73
C ARG A 232 -29.97 -5.28 2.36
N TRP A 233 -31.03 -5.01 1.62
CA TRP A 233 -30.94 -4.35 0.32
C TRP A 233 -30.42 -2.91 0.43
N LEU A 234 -30.97 -2.10 1.35
CA LEU A 234 -30.50 -0.75 1.64
C LEU A 234 -29.02 -0.75 2.07
N LEU A 235 -28.65 -1.68 2.93
CA LEU A 235 -27.31 -1.81 3.46
C LEU A 235 -26.31 -2.15 2.34
N LEU A 236 -26.65 -3.08 1.44
CA LEU A 236 -25.81 -3.40 0.29
C LEU A 236 -25.62 -2.19 -0.62
N HIS A 237 -26.69 -1.46 -0.90
CA HIS A 237 -26.66 -0.26 -1.75
C HIS A 237 -25.70 0.82 -1.17
N ILE A 238 -25.78 1.09 0.12
CA ILE A 238 -24.92 2.05 0.81
C ILE A 238 -23.47 1.54 0.83
N SER A 239 -23.27 0.28 1.17
CA SER A 239 -21.96 -0.35 1.27
C SER A 239 -21.18 -0.23 -0.05
N LEU A 240 -21.84 -0.54 -1.18
CA LEU A 240 -21.22 -0.42 -2.49
C LEU A 240 -20.84 1.03 -2.82
N ARG A 241 -21.70 2.00 -2.52
CA ARG A 241 -21.41 3.43 -2.76
C ARG A 241 -20.26 3.95 -1.90
N ILE A 242 -20.24 3.60 -0.62
CA ILE A 242 -19.14 3.98 0.27
C ILE A 242 -17.83 3.35 -0.19
N ASN A 243 -17.86 2.07 -0.59
CA ASN A 243 -16.67 1.40 -1.11
C ASN A 243 -16.11 2.07 -2.36
N ILE A 244 -16.97 2.42 -3.32
CA ILE A 244 -16.56 3.15 -4.53
C ILE A 244 -15.93 4.49 -4.15
N SER A 245 -16.54 5.24 -3.22
CA SER A 245 -15.99 6.53 -2.78
C SER A 245 -14.63 6.38 -2.10
N LEU A 246 -14.47 5.40 -1.19
CA LEU A 246 -13.22 5.14 -0.49
C LEU A 246 -12.09 4.75 -1.45
N VAL A 247 -12.38 3.83 -2.38
CA VAL A 247 -11.40 3.38 -3.38
C VAL A 247 -11.08 4.49 -4.37
N SER A 248 -12.07 5.29 -4.79
CA SER A 248 -11.86 6.46 -5.65
C SER A 248 -10.96 7.50 -5.00
N ASP A 249 -11.21 7.85 -3.73
CA ASP A 249 -10.38 8.79 -2.98
C ASP A 249 -8.94 8.29 -2.82
N PHE A 250 -8.76 6.98 -2.66
CA PHE A 250 -7.44 6.35 -2.64
C PHE A 250 -6.71 6.50 -3.99
N PHE A 251 -7.39 6.20 -5.11
CA PHE A 251 -6.79 6.39 -6.44
C PHE A 251 -6.49 7.87 -6.73
N ILE A 252 -7.39 8.79 -6.34
CA ILE A 252 -7.14 10.23 -6.48
C ILE A 252 -5.86 10.62 -5.71
N LYS A 253 -5.67 10.06 -4.50
CA LYS A 253 -4.45 10.30 -3.72
C LYS A 253 -3.22 9.70 -4.39
N LEU A 254 -3.28 8.44 -4.86
CA LEU A 254 -2.17 7.80 -5.58
C LEU A 254 -1.74 8.63 -6.80
N LEU A 255 -2.68 9.14 -7.58
CA LEU A 255 -2.39 9.96 -8.77
C LEU A 255 -1.74 11.31 -8.44
N LYS A 256 -1.76 11.74 -7.18
CA LYS A 256 -1.11 12.97 -6.72
C LYS A 256 0.26 12.74 -6.11
N LEU A 257 0.65 11.50 -5.87
CA LEU A 257 1.94 11.17 -5.26
C LEU A 257 3.10 11.34 -6.24
N PRO A 258 4.30 11.70 -5.75
CA PRO A 258 5.50 11.82 -6.58
C PRO A 258 5.94 10.45 -7.13
N MET A 259 6.67 10.45 -8.25
CA MET A 259 7.16 9.23 -8.89
C MET A 259 8.08 8.43 -7.97
N SER A 260 8.87 9.08 -7.13
CA SER A 260 9.75 8.44 -6.15
C SER A 260 9.01 7.49 -5.19
N PHE A 261 7.74 7.76 -4.90
CA PHE A 261 6.90 6.86 -4.09
C PHE A 261 6.70 5.50 -4.78
N PHE A 262 6.42 5.51 -6.09
CA PHE A 262 6.18 4.27 -6.85
C PHE A 262 7.45 3.45 -7.06
N ASP A 263 8.60 4.10 -7.11
CA ASP A 263 9.90 3.44 -7.19
C ASP A 263 10.31 2.74 -5.88
N THR A 264 9.66 3.06 -4.76
CA THR A 264 9.98 2.52 -3.43
C THR A 264 8.96 1.49 -2.93
N LYS A 265 7.81 1.34 -3.57
CA LYS A 265 6.72 0.46 -3.11
C LYS A 265 6.53 -0.75 -4.02
N LEU A 266 6.34 -1.91 -3.41
CA LEU A 266 6.00 -3.13 -4.12
C LEU A 266 4.52 -3.13 -4.54
N MET A 267 4.22 -3.66 -5.72
CA MET A 267 2.85 -3.73 -6.23
C MET A 267 1.92 -4.53 -5.31
N GLY A 268 2.41 -5.62 -4.72
CA GLY A 268 1.64 -6.45 -3.79
C GLY A 268 1.20 -5.69 -2.54
N ASP A 269 2.05 -4.79 -2.02
CA ASP A 269 1.71 -3.96 -0.86
C ASP A 269 0.59 -2.96 -1.19
N LEU A 270 0.62 -2.36 -2.39
CA LEU A 270 -0.44 -1.47 -2.85
C LEU A 270 -1.77 -2.22 -3.04
N MET A 271 -1.74 -3.41 -3.64
CA MET A 271 -2.92 -4.27 -3.79
C MET A 271 -3.51 -4.67 -2.44
N GLN A 272 -2.68 -4.95 -1.45
CA GLN A 272 -3.13 -5.30 -0.10
C GLN A 272 -3.81 -4.12 0.60
N ARG A 273 -3.31 -2.88 0.41
CA ARG A 273 -3.95 -1.66 0.93
C ARG A 273 -5.32 -1.40 0.30
N MET A 274 -5.53 -1.81 -0.96
CA MET A 274 -6.87 -1.83 -1.55
C MET A 274 -7.81 -2.78 -0.80
N GLY A 275 -7.31 -3.95 -0.36
CA GLY A 275 -8.04 -4.88 0.51
C GLY A 275 -8.41 -4.28 1.87
N ASP A 276 -7.56 -3.42 2.44
CA ASP A 276 -7.84 -2.71 3.70
C ASP A 276 -9.05 -1.76 3.58
N HIS A 277 -9.29 -1.14 2.42
CA HIS A 277 -10.51 -0.34 2.19
C HIS A 277 -11.79 -1.17 2.29
N SER A 278 -11.77 -2.42 1.84
CA SER A 278 -12.91 -3.34 1.98
C SER A 278 -13.20 -3.66 3.45
N ARG A 279 -12.16 -3.85 4.28
CA ARG A 279 -12.32 -4.07 5.74
C ARG A 279 -12.92 -2.85 6.42
N VAL A 280 -12.42 -1.65 6.10
CA VAL A 280 -12.96 -0.38 6.59
C VAL A 280 -14.42 -0.20 6.18
N ASN A 281 -14.76 -0.49 4.93
CA ASN A 281 -16.14 -0.42 4.44
C ASN A 281 -17.08 -1.39 5.19
N THR A 282 -16.65 -2.65 5.36
CA THR A 282 -17.43 -3.67 6.11
C THR A 282 -17.67 -3.23 7.55
N PHE A 283 -16.68 -2.67 8.20
CA PHE A 283 -16.83 -2.12 9.55
C PHE A 283 -17.85 -0.98 9.60
N LEU A 284 -17.71 0.02 8.70
CA LEU A 284 -18.59 1.19 8.68
C LEU A 284 -20.04 0.82 8.42
N THR A 285 -20.29 -0.13 7.54
CA THR A 285 -21.65 -0.44 7.06
C THR A 285 -22.29 -1.61 7.81
N GLN A 286 -21.57 -2.71 8.02
CA GLN A 286 -22.14 -3.92 8.62
C GLN A 286 -21.93 -3.96 10.13
N GLN A 287 -20.68 -3.82 10.58
CA GLN A 287 -20.34 -4.01 12.01
C GLN A 287 -20.92 -2.89 12.88
N THR A 288 -20.78 -1.64 12.45
CA THR A 288 -21.30 -0.49 13.20
C THR A 288 -22.83 -0.53 13.35
N LEU A 289 -23.56 -0.94 12.30
CA LEU A 289 -25.01 -1.08 12.40
C LEU A 289 -25.43 -2.29 13.22
N SER A 290 -24.72 -3.41 13.09
CA SER A 290 -24.98 -4.61 13.88
C SER A 290 -24.80 -4.36 15.37
N ILE A 291 -23.77 -3.60 15.77
CA ILE A 291 -23.53 -3.28 17.18
C ILE A 291 -24.61 -2.39 17.76
N VAL A 292 -25.07 -1.37 17.01
CA VAL A 292 -26.18 -0.51 17.45
C VAL A 292 -27.45 -1.33 17.69
N PHE A 293 -27.77 -2.23 16.77
CA PHE A 293 -28.91 -3.15 16.92
C PHE A 293 -28.75 -4.09 18.11
N SER A 294 -27.58 -4.70 18.25
CA SER A 294 -27.30 -5.64 19.33
C SER A 294 -27.39 -4.96 20.70
N PHE A 295 -26.88 -3.73 20.80
CA PHE A 295 -26.97 -2.96 22.04
C PHE A 295 -28.42 -2.63 22.39
N PHE A 296 -29.23 -2.22 21.42
CA PHE A 296 -30.64 -1.96 21.62
C PHE A 296 -31.40 -3.23 22.03
N THR A 297 -31.21 -4.33 21.31
CA THR A 297 -31.82 -5.62 21.58
C THR A 297 -31.41 -6.14 22.98
N PHE A 298 -30.11 -5.99 23.33
CA PHE A 298 -29.60 -6.37 24.63
C PHE A 298 -30.31 -5.61 25.77
N ILE A 299 -30.45 -4.28 25.66
CA ILE A 299 -31.12 -3.47 26.68
C ILE A 299 -32.58 -3.90 26.83
N VAL A 300 -33.32 -3.99 25.72
CA VAL A 300 -34.75 -4.31 25.73
C VAL A 300 -35.00 -5.69 26.35
N PHE A 301 -34.31 -6.72 25.86
CA PHE A 301 -34.49 -8.08 26.40
C PHE A 301 -33.96 -8.24 27.83
N SER A 302 -32.93 -7.47 28.21
CA SER A 302 -32.44 -7.44 29.59
C SER A 302 -33.47 -6.87 30.55
N ILE A 303 -34.18 -5.79 30.18
CA ILE A 303 -35.29 -5.21 30.98
C ILE A 303 -36.42 -6.22 31.12
N VAL A 304 -36.78 -6.89 30.04
CA VAL A 304 -37.82 -7.95 30.07
C VAL A 304 -37.38 -9.12 30.96
N LEU A 305 -36.16 -9.61 30.83
CA LEU A 305 -35.64 -10.70 31.65
C LEU A 305 -35.65 -10.31 33.14
N LEU A 306 -35.27 -9.09 33.49
CA LEU A 306 -35.31 -8.56 34.83
C LEU A 306 -36.75 -8.52 35.39
N SER A 307 -37.77 -8.21 34.58
CA SER A 307 -39.15 -8.20 34.98
C SER A 307 -39.73 -9.60 35.27
N TYR A 308 -39.15 -10.64 34.63
CA TYR A 308 -39.52 -12.04 34.89
C TYR A 308 -38.91 -12.55 36.20
N ASN A 309 -37.58 -12.43 36.35
CA ASN A 309 -36.86 -12.88 37.52
C ASN A 309 -35.49 -12.23 37.65
N TRP A 310 -35.24 -11.51 38.74
CA TRP A 310 -33.98 -10.80 38.99
C TRP A 310 -32.77 -11.74 39.14
N LEU A 311 -32.98 -12.94 39.73
CA LEU A 311 -31.91 -13.92 39.93
C LEU A 311 -31.43 -14.49 38.58
N VAL A 312 -32.37 -14.83 37.70
CA VAL A 312 -32.07 -15.29 36.33
C VAL A 312 -31.28 -14.24 35.58
N PHE A 313 -31.69 -12.94 35.67
CA PHE A 313 -30.99 -11.84 35.11
C PHE A 313 -29.56 -11.68 35.66
N ALA A 314 -29.39 -11.81 36.98
CA ALA A 314 -28.07 -11.69 37.60
C ALA A 314 -27.12 -12.83 37.15
N ILE A 315 -27.60 -14.08 37.04
CA ILE A 315 -26.84 -15.21 36.54
C ILE A 315 -26.45 -14.99 35.07
N PHE A 316 -27.39 -14.49 34.27
CA PHE A 316 -27.12 -14.17 32.86
C PHE A 316 -26.03 -13.11 32.73
N MET A 317 -26.09 -12.02 33.51
CA MET A 317 -25.09 -10.94 33.48
C MET A 317 -23.70 -11.42 33.93
N LEU A 318 -23.65 -12.21 35.01
CA LEU A 318 -22.40 -12.80 35.53
C LEU A 318 -21.76 -13.74 34.49
N GLY A 319 -22.55 -14.61 33.88
CA GLY A 319 -22.08 -15.52 32.84
C GLY A 319 -21.59 -14.76 31.59
N SER A 320 -22.26 -13.68 31.19
CA SER A 320 -21.87 -12.84 30.08
C SER A 320 -20.57 -12.07 30.38
N LEU A 321 -20.36 -11.61 31.61
CA LEU A 321 -19.10 -11.01 32.06
C LEU A 321 -17.94 -12.02 32.05
N LEU A 322 -18.17 -13.26 32.53
CA LEU A 322 -17.18 -14.34 32.46
C LEU A 322 -16.81 -14.67 31.00
N TYR A 323 -17.81 -14.74 30.11
CA TYR A 323 -17.62 -14.95 28.68
C TYR A 323 -16.75 -13.82 28.09
N GLY A 324 -17.06 -12.56 28.36
CA GLY A 324 -16.28 -11.40 27.91
C GLY A 324 -14.85 -11.41 28.46
N GLY A 325 -14.67 -11.73 29.75
CA GLY A 325 -13.36 -11.89 30.38
C GLY A 325 -12.51 -12.97 29.73
N TRP A 326 -13.14 -14.14 29.43
CA TRP A 326 -12.48 -15.23 28.70
C TRP A 326 -11.95 -14.76 27.34
N LEU A 327 -12.78 -14.08 26.54
CA LEU A 327 -12.37 -13.56 25.23
C LEU A 327 -11.25 -12.53 25.33
N ALA A 328 -11.30 -11.66 26.34
CA ALA A 328 -10.29 -10.62 26.54
C ALA A 328 -8.88 -11.18 26.76
N LEU A 329 -8.74 -12.39 27.35
CA LEU A 329 -7.46 -13.06 27.54
C LEU A 329 -6.74 -13.38 26.22
N PHE A 330 -7.49 -13.58 25.14
CA PHE A 330 -6.94 -13.96 23.83
C PHE A 330 -6.59 -12.75 22.94
N LEU A 331 -7.12 -11.55 23.22
CA LEU A 331 -6.95 -10.36 22.38
C LEU A 331 -5.47 -10.06 22.04
N ARG A 332 -4.58 -10.13 23.03
CA ARG A 332 -3.16 -9.85 22.82
C ARG A 332 -2.48 -10.88 21.93
N ARG A 333 -2.77 -12.17 22.13
CA ARG A 333 -2.19 -13.25 21.31
C ARG A 333 -2.71 -13.22 19.90
N ARG A 334 -4.01 -12.97 19.72
CA ARG A 334 -4.64 -12.81 18.42
C ARG A 334 -3.99 -11.67 17.64
N LYS A 335 -3.79 -10.51 18.27
CA LYS A 335 -3.13 -9.36 17.63
C LYS A 335 -1.77 -9.73 17.03
N VAL A 336 -0.95 -10.51 17.71
CA VAL A 336 0.37 -10.94 17.21
C VAL A 336 0.22 -11.86 16.00
N LEU A 337 -0.69 -12.85 16.09
CA LEU A 337 -0.93 -13.80 14.99
C LEU A 337 -1.55 -13.14 13.75
N ASP A 338 -2.45 -12.17 13.92
CA ASP A 338 -3.04 -11.42 12.82
C ASP A 338 -1.97 -10.64 12.06
N TYR A 339 -0.98 -10.18 12.76
CA TYR A 339 0.17 -9.52 12.14
C TYR A 339 1.10 -10.50 11.39
N GLU A 340 1.43 -11.66 11.99
CA GLU A 340 2.20 -12.70 11.29
C GLU A 340 1.46 -13.17 10.02
N LEU A 341 0.15 -13.39 10.14
CA LEU A 341 -0.69 -13.81 9.02
C LEU A 341 -0.67 -12.79 7.89
N PHE A 342 -0.78 -11.53 8.24
CA PHE A 342 -0.77 -10.45 7.28
C PHE A 342 0.55 -10.35 6.51
N GLU A 343 1.68 -10.46 7.21
CA GLU A 343 3.01 -10.45 6.59
C GLU A 343 3.17 -11.62 5.62
N GLN A 344 2.83 -12.83 6.05
CA GLN A 344 2.89 -14.02 5.19
C GLN A 344 1.96 -13.89 3.97
N GLN A 345 0.81 -13.25 4.13
CA GLN A 345 -0.09 -12.95 3.03
C GLN A 345 0.53 -11.95 2.03
N ALA A 346 1.23 -10.92 2.51
CA ALA A 346 1.93 -9.96 1.66
C ALA A 346 3.06 -10.64 0.87
N ILE A 347 3.87 -11.47 1.52
CA ILE A 347 4.93 -12.25 0.88
C ILE A 347 4.34 -13.17 -0.19
N ASN A 348 3.24 -13.87 0.13
CA ASN A 348 2.55 -14.73 -0.84
C ASN A 348 2.02 -13.95 -2.05
N ASN A 349 1.41 -12.79 -1.84
CA ASN A 349 0.90 -11.95 -2.91
C ASN A 349 2.03 -11.45 -3.82
N ASN A 350 3.16 -11.02 -3.24
CA ASN A 350 4.33 -10.58 -4.00
C ASN A 350 4.93 -11.74 -4.81
N LYS A 351 5.10 -12.93 -4.19
CA LYS A 351 5.61 -14.12 -4.90
C LYS A 351 4.67 -14.60 -5.99
N THR A 352 3.37 -14.56 -5.77
CA THR A 352 2.38 -14.91 -6.79
C THR A 352 2.42 -13.92 -7.96
N TYR A 353 2.55 -12.64 -7.68
CA TYR A 353 2.69 -11.61 -8.71
C TYR A 353 3.99 -11.81 -9.52
N GLU A 354 5.13 -12.00 -8.86
CA GLU A 354 6.42 -12.31 -9.49
C GLU A 354 6.30 -13.54 -10.39
N PHE A 355 5.73 -14.63 -9.88
CA PHE A 355 5.56 -15.88 -10.60
C PHE A 355 4.76 -15.71 -11.90
N ILE A 356 3.64 -14.98 -11.85
CA ILE A 356 2.78 -14.74 -13.01
C ILE A 356 3.44 -13.80 -14.02
N THR A 357 4.06 -12.72 -13.56
CA THR A 357 4.67 -11.71 -14.45
C THR A 357 5.94 -12.20 -15.11
N SER A 358 6.69 -13.09 -14.45
CA SER A 358 7.93 -13.67 -14.97
C SER A 358 7.73 -15.01 -15.70
N MET A 359 6.49 -15.38 -16.05
CA MET A 359 6.18 -16.70 -16.63
C MET A 359 6.96 -16.99 -17.91
N GLN A 360 7.17 -15.98 -18.75
CA GLN A 360 7.98 -16.14 -19.98
C GLN A 360 9.40 -16.55 -19.66
N GLU A 361 10.04 -15.88 -18.71
CA GLU A 361 11.42 -16.17 -18.30
C GLU A 361 11.53 -17.54 -17.62
N ILE A 362 10.57 -17.86 -16.77
CA ILE A 362 10.47 -19.17 -16.10
C ILE A 362 10.46 -20.29 -17.14
N LYS A 363 9.67 -20.13 -18.22
CA LYS A 363 9.59 -21.10 -19.32
C LYS A 363 10.87 -21.17 -20.14
N LEU A 364 11.49 -20.03 -20.45
CA LEU A 364 12.73 -19.97 -21.23
C LEU A 364 13.93 -20.61 -20.50
N GLN A 365 13.96 -20.48 -19.17
CA GLN A 365 15.07 -21.01 -18.35
C GLN A 365 14.82 -22.42 -17.79
N ASP A 366 13.68 -23.06 -18.13
CA ASP A 366 13.29 -24.40 -17.65
C ASP A 366 13.37 -24.53 -16.12
N CYS A 367 12.91 -23.48 -15.40
CA CYS A 367 13.03 -23.39 -13.94
C CYS A 367 11.68 -23.47 -13.21
N GLU A 368 10.64 -24.02 -13.87
CA GLU A 368 9.27 -24.10 -13.35
C GLU A 368 9.20 -24.81 -12.00
N GLN A 369 9.90 -25.96 -11.89
CA GLN A 369 9.87 -26.78 -10.69
C GLN A 369 10.49 -26.05 -9.49
N ARG A 370 11.64 -25.40 -9.70
CA ARG A 370 12.31 -24.62 -8.66
C ARG A 370 11.43 -23.45 -8.19
N ARG A 371 10.85 -22.67 -9.12
CA ARG A 371 10.00 -21.53 -8.81
C ARG A 371 8.70 -21.94 -8.12
N ARG A 372 8.13 -23.09 -8.49
CA ARG A 372 6.98 -23.68 -7.83
C ARG A 372 7.32 -24.04 -6.38
N TRP A 373 8.45 -24.67 -6.12
CA TRP A 373 8.88 -25.02 -4.77
C TRP A 373 9.13 -23.77 -3.91
N GLU A 374 9.77 -22.73 -4.45
CA GLU A 374 9.93 -21.45 -3.74
C GLU A 374 8.57 -20.85 -3.30
N TRP A 375 7.55 -20.97 -4.14
CA TRP A 375 6.19 -20.56 -3.80
C TRP A 375 5.53 -21.52 -2.80
N GLU A 376 5.72 -22.84 -2.94
CA GLU A 376 5.21 -23.85 -2.00
C GLU A 376 5.80 -23.66 -0.59
N ASP A 377 7.07 -23.27 -0.46
CA ASP A 377 7.69 -22.93 0.83
C ASP A 377 6.98 -21.74 1.49
N VAL A 378 6.66 -20.70 0.73
CA VAL A 378 5.87 -19.56 1.24
C VAL A 378 4.46 -20.01 1.65
N GLN A 379 3.83 -20.93 0.91
CA GLN A 379 2.53 -21.51 1.28
C GLN A 379 2.64 -22.34 2.58
N ALA A 380 3.72 -23.08 2.76
CA ALA A 380 3.95 -23.84 3.98
C ALA A 380 4.09 -22.94 5.22
N ASP A 381 4.79 -21.81 5.10
CA ASP A 381 4.90 -20.80 6.15
C ASP A 381 3.54 -20.15 6.46
N LEU A 382 2.80 -19.76 5.42
CA LEU A 382 1.44 -19.22 5.56
C LEU A 382 0.51 -20.22 6.24
N PHE A 383 0.56 -21.50 5.82
CA PHE A 383 -0.21 -22.59 6.45
C PHE A 383 0.13 -22.74 7.93
N ASN A 384 1.40 -22.70 8.30
CA ASN A 384 1.83 -22.81 9.71
C ASN A 384 1.24 -21.67 10.56
N VAL A 385 1.22 -20.44 10.05
CA VAL A 385 0.64 -19.30 10.75
C VAL A 385 -0.89 -19.42 10.83
N GLN A 386 -1.55 -19.86 9.75
CA GLN A 386 -2.99 -20.12 9.74
C GLN A 386 -3.37 -21.20 10.74
N MET A 387 -2.58 -22.29 10.85
CA MET A 387 -2.82 -23.35 11.84
C MET A 387 -2.65 -22.86 13.28
N LYS A 388 -1.67 -21.98 13.55
CA LYS A 388 -1.55 -21.34 14.88
C LYS A 388 -2.77 -20.46 15.19
N SER A 389 -3.24 -19.68 14.19
CA SER A 389 -4.43 -18.84 14.33
C SER A 389 -5.68 -19.67 14.55
N LEU A 390 -5.88 -20.74 13.78
CA LEU A 390 -6.99 -21.68 13.93
C LEU A 390 -6.99 -22.33 15.30
N LYS A 391 -5.84 -22.82 15.78
CA LYS A 391 -5.72 -23.42 17.12
C LYS A 391 -6.11 -22.43 18.22
N LEU A 392 -5.68 -21.17 18.10
CA LEU A 392 -6.05 -20.13 19.06
C LEU A 392 -7.56 -19.87 19.01
N GLN A 393 -8.13 -19.75 17.81
CA GLN A 393 -9.57 -19.56 17.60
C GLN A 393 -10.38 -20.71 18.17
N GLN A 394 -10.04 -21.97 17.87
CA GLN A 394 -10.73 -23.14 18.38
C GLN A 394 -10.67 -23.23 19.92
N THR A 395 -9.50 -22.91 20.51
CA THR A 395 -9.37 -22.89 21.98
C THR A 395 -10.28 -21.83 22.60
N GLN A 396 -10.35 -20.65 21.98
CA GLN A 396 -11.22 -19.56 22.39
C GLN A 396 -12.69 -19.93 22.25
N GLU A 397 -13.10 -20.49 21.11
CA GLU A 397 -14.48 -20.93 20.83
C GLU A 397 -14.94 -22.02 21.77
N ALA A 398 -14.11 -23.06 22.00
CA ALA A 398 -14.45 -24.14 22.91
C ALA A 398 -14.75 -23.66 24.35
N GLY A 399 -13.89 -22.75 24.86
CA GLY A 399 -14.14 -22.16 26.20
C GLY A 399 -15.37 -21.24 26.21
N SER A 400 -15.60 -20.52 25.13
CA SER A 400 -16.76 -19.63 24.95
C SER A 400 -18.07 -20.42 24.93
N ILE A 401 -18.12 -21.50 24.15
CA ILE A 401 -19.27 -22.41 24.10
C ILE A 401 -19.50 -23.03 25.48
N PHE A 402 -18.47 -23.52 26.14
CA PHE A 402 -18.59 -24.13 27.48
C PHE A 402 -19.18 -23.13 28.49
N ILE A 403 -18.67 -21.91 28.57
CA ILE A 403 -19.17 -20.86 29.48
C ILE A 403 -20.63 -20.55 29.19
N ASN A 404 -20.97 -20.41 27.89
CA ASN A 404 -22.32 -20.05 27.46
C ASN A 404 -23.32 -21.15 27.75
N GLU A 405 -22.98 -22.42 27.45
CA GLU A 405 -23.85 -23.58 27.75
C GLU A 405 -23.99 -23.79 29.25
N LEU A 406 -22.92 -23.70 30.05
CA LEU A 406 -22.98 -23.79 31.50
C LEU A 406 -23.93 -22.72 32.07
N LYS A 407 -23.83 -21.48 31.61
CA LYS A 407 -24.75 -20.38 31.96
C LYS A 407 -26.20 -20.75 31.64
N ASN A 408 -26.47 -21.25 30.44
CA ASN A 408 -27.82 -21.63 30.00
C ASN A 408 -28.40 -22.78 30.83
N ILE A 409 -27.59 -23.78 31.13
CA ILE A 409 -27.99 -24.92 32.02
C ILE A 409 -28.35 -24.41 33.42
N VAL A 410 -27.49 -23.60 34.04
CA VAL A 410 -27.75 -23.04 35.37
C VAL A 410 -29.04 -22.25 35.41
N ILE A 411 -29.27 -21.39 34.38
CA ILE A 411 -30.48 -20.60 34.28
C ILE A 411 -31.72 -21.51 34.12
N THR A 412 -31.62 -22.57 33.32
CA THR A 412 -32.72 -23.52 33.11
C THR A 412 -33.07 -24.21 34.41
N VAL A 413 -32.08 -24.65 35.19
CA VAL A 413 -32.31 -25.29 36.51
C VAL A 413 -32.97 -24.29 37.46
N VAL A 414 -32.49 -23.06 37.55
CA VAL A 414 -33.06 -22.02 38.42
C VAL A 414 -34.50 -21.68 38.00
N ALA A 415 -34.76 -21.51 36.71
CA ALA A 415 -36.10 -21.28 36.21
C ALA A 415 -37.06 -22.43 36.46
N ALA A 416 -36.62 -23.70 36.27
CA ALA A 416 -37.41 -24.88 36.57
C ALA A 416 -37.72 -25.00 38.07
N THR A 417 -36.75 -24.71 38.94
CA THR A 417 -36.95 -24.71 40.39
C THR A 417 -37.95 -23.61 40.80
N ALA A 418 -37.89 -22.43 40.20
CA ALA A 418 -38.85 -21.34 40.42
C ALA A 418 -40.28 -21.74 39.99
N VAL A 419 -40.41 -22.54 38.93
CA VAL A 419 -41.72 -23.11 38.52
C VAL A 419 -42.26 -24.09 39.55
N ILE A 420 -41.43 -24.99 40.10
CA ILE A 420 -41.83 -25.94 41.11
C ILE A 420 -42.29 -25.21 42.38
N HIS A 421 -41.62 -24.13 42.76
CA HIS A 421 -42.02 -23.29 43.89
C HIS A 421 -43.20 -22.35 43.63
N GLY A 422 -43.78 -22.39 42.41
CA GLY A 422 -44.93 -21.55 42.06
C GLY A 422 -44.63 -20.07 41.86
N GLN A 423 -43.36 -19.69 41.77
CA GLN A 423 -42.89 -18.33 41.50
C GLN A 423 -42.99 -17.94 40.02
N LEU A 424 -42.89 -18.90 39.14
CA LEU A 424 -43.02 -18.76 37.67
C LEU A 424 -44.04 -19.77 37.15
N THR A 425 -44.68 -19.45 36.02
CA THR A 425 -45.48 -20.42 35.25
C THR A 425 -44.56 -21.19 34.29
N LEU A 426 -45.03 -22.34 33.79
CA LEU A 426 -44.32 -23.10 32.79
C LEU A 426 -44.14 -22.27 31.49
N GLY A 427 -45.13 -21.49 31.10
CA GLY A 427 -45.05 -20.57 29.98
C GLY A 427 -43.99 -19.47 30.17
N MET A 428 -43.88 -18.92 31.39
CA MET A 428 -42.82 -17.95 31.72
C MET A 428 -41.44 -18.58 31.62
N MET A 429 -41.23 -19.82 32.04
CA MET A 429 -39.95 -20.52 31.90
C MET A 429 -39.54 -20.65 30.42
N LEU A 430 -40.49 -21.02 29.54
CA LEU A 430 -40.21 -21.11 28.10
C LEU A 430 -39.93 -19.73 27.48
N ALA A 431 -40.63 -18.68 27.92
CA ALA A 431 -40.36 -17.29 27.50
C ALA A 431 -38.96 -16.86 27.95
N VAL A 432 -38.52 -17.17 29.16
CA VAL A 432 -37.16 -16.92 29.67
C VAL A 432 -36.11 -17.62 28.81
N GLN A 433 -36.30 -18.91 28.45
CA GLN A 433 -35.39 -19.61 27.56
C GLN A 433 -35.29 -18.95 26.19
N TYR A 434 -36.43 -18.53 25.61
CA TYR A 434 -36.44 -17.81 24.37
C TYR A 434 -35.66 -16.49 24.44
N ILE A 435 -35.87 -15.69 25.51
CA ILE A 435 -35.20 -14.42 25.75
C ILE A 435 -33.69 -14.61 25.85
N ILE A 436 -33.23 -15.64 26.58
CA ILE A 436 -31.80 -15.97 26.72
C ILE A 436 -31.19 -16.31 25.37
N GLY A 437 -31.87 -17.12 24.55
CA GLY A 437 -31.45 -17.38 23.16
C GLY A 437 -31.27 -16.11 22.33
N GLN A 438 -32.18 -15.13 22.52
CA GLN A 438 -32.08 -13.84 21.83
C GLN A 438 -30.98 -12.91 22.40
N LEU A 439 -30.62 -13.03 23.68
CA LEU A 439 -29.58 -12.24 24.32
C LEU A 439 -28.15 -12.75 24.05
N ASN A 440 -27.97 -14.02 23.71
CA ASN A 440 -26.64 -14.59 23.42
C ASN A 440 -26.03 -13.94 22.17
N SER A 441 -26.80 -13.77 21.09
CA SER A 441 -26.32 -13.15 19.83
C SER A 441 -25.80 -11.71 20.01
N PRO A 442 -26.48 -10.79 20.70
CA PRO A 442 -25.93 -9.47 21.05
C PRO A 442 -24.58 -9.53 21.79
N VAL A 443 -24.41 -10.45 22.72
CA VAL A 443 -23.15 -10.59 23.47
C VAL A 443 -22.03 -11.03 22.54
N GLU A 444 -22.27 -11.98 21.65
CA GLU A 444 -21.30 -12.43 20.63
C GLU A 444 -20.95 -11.31 19.64
N GLN A 445 -21.95 -10.53 19.21
CA GLN A 445 -21.73 -9.41 18.29
C GLN A 445 -20.93 -8.27 18.93
N LEU A 446 -21.15 -7.97 20.22
CA LEU A 446 -20.32 -7.03 20.97
C LEU A 446 -18.85 -7.43 20.96
N MET A 447 -18.56 -8.71 21.14
CA MET A 447 -17.20 -9.21 21.12
C MET A 447 -16.58 -9.20 19.72
N SER A 448 -17.34 -9.59 18.71
CA SER A 448 -16.93 -9.49 17.30
C SER A 448 -16.61 -8.04 16.91
N PHE A 449 -17.36 -7.07 17.43
CA PHE A 449 -17.12 -5.66 17.20
C PHE A 449 -15.75 -5.19 17.75
N PHE A 450 -15.37 -5.63 18.95
CA PHE A 450 -14.05 -5.29 19.51
C PHE A 450 -12.90 -5.78 18.62
N TYR A 451 -13.03 -6.98 18.03
CA TYR A 451 -12.07 -7.49 17.07
C TYR A 451 -12.03 -6.63 15.79
N SER A 452 -13.21 -6.30 15.27
CA SER A 452 -13.32 -5.48 14.06
C SER A 452 -12.76 -4.07 14.25
N VAL A 453 -12.91 -3.46 15.42
CA VAL A 453 -12.26 -2.17 15.76
C VAL A 453 -10.75 -2.29 15.71
N GLN A 454 -10.18 -3.37 16.24
CA GLN A 454 -8.73 -3.61 16.19
C GLN A 454 -8.23 -3.77 14.75
N ASP A 455 -8.91 -4.58 13.94
CA ASP A 455 -8.56 -4.83 12.54
C ASP A 455 -8.63 -3.55 11.70
N VAL A 456 -9.70 -2.75 11.90
CA VAL A 456 -9.88 -1.47 11.19
C VAL A 456 -8.85 -0.43 11.60
N ARG A 457 -8.47 -0.40 12.88
CA ARG A 457 -7.41 0.50 13.34
C ARG A 457 -6.10 0.22 12.60
N ILE A 458 -5.72 -1.04 12.46
CA ILE A 458 -4.53 -1.44 11.71
C ILE A 458 -4.66 -1.06 10.23
N SER A 459 -5.82 -1.31 9.62
CA SER A 459 -6.08 -0.94 8.22
C SER A 459 -6.01 0.58 8.01
N LEU A 460 -6.55 1.38 8.95
CA LEU A 460 -6.47 2.85 8.90
C LEU A 460 -5.05 3.37 9.04
N GLU A 461 -4.25 2.80 9.95
CA GLU A 461 -2.84 3.19 10.12
C GLU A 461 -2.07 3.02 8.79
N ARG A 462 -2.33 1.93 8.02
CA ARG A 462 -1.72 1.70 6.70
C ARG A 462 -2.24 2.61 5.60
N ILE A 463 -3.55 2.85 5.57
CA ILE A 463 -4.15 3.79 4.61
C ILE A 463 -3.63 5.20 4.87
N ASN A 464 -3.48 5.59 6.13
CA ASN A 464 -2.93 6.86 6.54
C ASN A 464 -1.50 7.08 6.08
N GLU A 465 -0.66 6.05 6.06
CA GLU A 465 0.71 6.14 5.55
C GLU A 465 0.73 6.75 4.14
N ILE A 466 -0.14 6.27 3.22
CA ILE A 466 -0.23 6.81 1.86
C ILE A 466 -0.77 8.25 1.85
N HIS A 467 -1.75 8.54 2.71
CA HIS A 467 -2.35 9.87 2.75
C HIS A 467 -1.44 10.94 3.36
N HIS A 468 -0.49 10.54 4.20
CA HIS A 468 0.50 11.42 4.80
C HIS A 468 1.68 11.76 3.88
N VAL A 469 1.91 10.98 2.83
CA VAL A 469 2.91 11.35 1.81
C VAL A 469 2.47 12.66 1.16
N ASP A 470 3.38 13.61 1.03
CA ASP A 470 3.07 14.90 0.43
C ASP A 470 2.69 14.73 -1.05
N ASP A 471 1.75 15.54 -1.52
CA ASP A 471 1.36 15.57 -2.91
C ASP A 471 2.52 16.13 -3.76
N GLU A 472 2.71 15.63 -4.97
CA GLU A 472 3.78 16.05 -5.87
C GLU A 472 3.83 17.57 -6.10
N ASN A 473 2.68 18.23 -6.12
CA ASN A 473 2.56 19.67 -6.28
C ASN A 473 2.58 20.46 -4.95
N GLY A 474 2.76 19.80 -3.80
CA GLY A 474 2.73 20.47 -2.50
C GLY A 474 1.38 21.13 -2.15
N LYS A 475 1.38 21.94 -1.07
CA LYS A 475 0.18 22.66 -0.59
C LYS A 475 0.09 24.11 -1.11
N GLN A 476 1.14 24.66 -1.69
CA GLN A 476 1.19 26.05 -2.16
C GLN A 476 0.84 26.17 -3.66
N GLY A 477 0.29 27.31 -4.04
CA GLY A 477 0.00 27.64 -5.44
C GLY A 477 1.30 27.70 -6.25
N LEU A 478 1.56 26.65 -7.03
CA LEU A 478 2.71 26.56 -7.88
C LEU A 478 2.48 27.36 -9.17
N GLU A 479 3.57 27.89 -9.73
CA GLU A 479 3.54 28.67 -10.96
C GLU A 479 3.09 27.82 -12.15
N THR A 480 2.21 28.39 -12.98
CA THR A 480 1.71 27.79 -14.22
C THR A 480 2.19 28.54 -15.48
N SER A 481 3.28 29.28 -15.35
CA SER A 481 3.94 30.01 -16.45
C SER A 481 5.44 30.08 -16.16
N VAL A 482 6.22 30.30 -17.22
CA VAL A 482 7.66 30.56 -17.07
C VAL A 482 7.90 32.08 -17.09
N THR A 483 8.93 32.52 -16.38
CA THR A 483 9.24 33.96 -16.24
C THR A 483 9.90 34.54 -17.47
N ASP A 484 10.62 33.73 -18.25
CA ASP A 484 11.31 34.14 -19.46
C ASP A 484 11.10 33.12 -20.59
N GLU A 485 10.23 33.47 -21.54
CA GLU A 485 9.91 32.59 -22.66
C GLU A 485 11.05 32.42 -23.67
N ILE A 486 12.12 33.22 -23.56
CA ILE A 486 13.27 33.19 -24.50
C ILE A 486 14.29 32.14 -24.02
N LYS A 487 14.39 31.91 -22.74
CA LYS A 487 15.34 30.95 -22.16
C LYS A 487 14.85 29.51 -22.30
N GLY A 488 15.80 28.59 -22.54
CA GLY A 488 15.56 27.16 -22.61
C GLY A 488 15.53 26.49 -21.22
N ILE A 489 16.30 25.40 -21.06
CA ILE A 489 16.48 24.70 -19.77
C ILE A 489 17.92 24.93 -19.31
N ASP A 490 18.08 25.53 -18.14
CA ASP A 490 19.38 25.78 -17.53
C ASP A 490 19.55 24.91 -16.31
N MET A 491 20.63 24.17 -16.23
CA MET A 491 21.03 23.32 -15.12
C MET A 491 22.34 23.85 -14.54
N GLU A 492 22.36 24.10 -13.23
CA GLU A 492 23.51 24.68 -12.52
C GLU A 492 23.93 23.78 -11.37
N ASN A 493 25.16 23.22 -11.47
CA ASN A 493 25.81 22.39 -10.44
C ASN A 493 24.92 21.25 -9.91
N ILE A 494 24.23 20.54 -10.80
CA ILE A 494 23.30 19.50 -10.46
C ILE A 494 24.00 18.30 -9.88
N ASN A 495 23.57 17.91 -8.65
CA ASN A 495 23.98 16.70 -7.97
C ASN A 495 22.75 15.85 -7.69
N PHE A 496 22.82 14.55 -8.06
CA PHE A 496 21.72 13.63 -7.86
C PHE A 496 22.16 12.21 -7.55
N LYS A 497 21.40 11.58 -6.66
CA LYS A 497 21.44 10.15 -6.31
C LYS A 497 20.00 9.67 -6.10
N TYR A 498 19.68 8.45 -6.53
CA TYR A 498 18.37 7.87 -6.23
C TYR A 498 18.21 7.58 -4.72
N ASP A 499 19.27 7.08 -4.07
CA ASP A 499 19.38 7.04 -2.62
C ASP A 499 20.40 8.12 -2.19
N PRO A 500 19.96 9.20 -1.50
CA PRO A 500 20.86 10.28 -1.04
C PRO A 500 22.02 9.78 -0.20
N HIS A 501 21.84 8.62 0.45
CA HIS A 501 22.85 8.00 1.29
C HIS A 501 23.81 7.08 0.53
N ALA A 502 23.53 6.75 -0.75
CA ALA A 502 24.43 5.93 -1.56
C ALA A 502 25.82 6.57 -1.67
N LEU A 503 26.85 5.73 -1.75
CA LEU A 503 28.23 6.20 -1.93
C LEU A 503 28.45 6.77 -3.35
N LYS A 504 27.80 6.16 -4.36
CA LYS A 504 27.97 6.54 -5.75
C LYS A 504 26.99 7.62 -6.17
N THR A 505 27.51 8.73 -6.68
CA THR A 505 26.72 9.78 -7.30
C THR A 505 26.34 9.36 -8.74
N ILE A 506 25.11 9.62 -9.15
CA ILE A 506 24.61 9.31 -10.51
C ILE A 506 24.82 10.51 -11.42
N ILE A 507 24.51 11.71 -10.96
CA ILE A 507 24.80 12.99 -11.62
C ILE A 507 25.67 13.78 -10.66
N ASP A 508 26.85 14.17 -11.09
CA ASP A 508 27.90 14.77 -10.28
C ASP A 508 28.37 16.10 -10.90
N ASP A 509 27.93 17.22 -10.29
CA ASP A 509 28.28 18.59 -10.67
C ASP A 509 28.01 18.91 -12.15
N VAL A 510 26.82 18.58 -12.66
CA VAL A 510 26.42 18.84 -14.03
C VAL A 510 25.89 20.27 -14.17
N SER A 511 26.57 21.05 -15.02
CA SER A 511 26.10 22.36 -15.48
C SER A 511 25.92 22.33 -16.99
N LEU A 512 24.71 22.61 -17.46
CA LEU A 512 24.34 22.48 -18.86
C LEU A 512 23.18 23.42 -19.21
N THR A 513 23.31 24.16 -20.34
CA THR A 513 22.22 24.93 -20.94
C THR A 513 21.70 24.22 -22.19
N ILE A 514 20.40 23.99 -22.26
CA ILE A 514 19.67 23.48 -23.42
C ILE A 514 18.99 24.69 -24.09
N PRO A 515 19.44 25.12 -25.29
CA PRO A 515 18.89 26.31 -25.94
C PRO A 515 17.44 26.09 -26.39
N LYS A 516 16.60 27.13 -26.21
CA LYS A 516 15.22 27.09 -26.69
C LYS A 516 15.15 26.99 -28.21
N GLY A 517 14.22 26.17 -28.71
CA GLY A 517 13.97 26.00 -30.14
C GLY A 517 15.08 25.26 -30.89
N LYS A 518 15.96 24.55 -30.15
CA LYS A 518 17.10 23.82 -30.69
C LYS A 518 17.04 22.34 -30.29
N VAL A 519 17.75 21.51 -31.05
CA VAL A 519 17.90 20.07 -30.79
C VAL A 519 19.20 19.83 -30.06
N THR A 520 19.12 19.31 -28.85
CA THR A 520 20.25 18.87 -27.99
C THR A 520 20.30 17.36 -27.90
N ALA A 521 21.39 16.75 -28.34
CA ALA A 521 21.63 15.33 -28.21
C ALA A 521 22.52 15.03 -26.99
N ILE A 522 22.09 14.12 -26.12
CA ILE A 522 22.86 13.64 -24.97
C ILE A 522 23.38 12.24 -25.31
N VAL A 523 24.69 12.08 -25.33
CA VAL A 523 25.38 10.83 -25.66
C VAL A 523 26.32 10.39 -24.54
N GLY A 524 26.66 9.12 -24.48
CA GLY A 524 27.58 8.58 -23.48
C GLY A 524 27.38 7.07 -23.30
N ALA A 525 28.27 6.44 -22.53
CA ALA A 525 28.20 5.02 -22.23
C ALA A 525 26.91 4.64 -21.48
N SER A 526 26.52 3.36 -21.52
CA SER A 526 25.42 2.87 -20.69
C SER A 526 25.72 3.12 -19.20
N GLY A 527 24.71 3.57 -18.44
CA GLY A 527 24.89 3.91 -17.01
C GLY A 527 25.59 5.26 -16.76
N SER A 528 25.82 6.10 -17.77
CA SER A 528 26.41 7.45 -17.56
C SER A 528 25.46 8.49 -16.96
N GLY A 529 24.14 8.19 -16.82
CA GLY A 529 23.14 9.08 -16.22
C GLY A 529 22.20 9.79 -17.20
N LYS A 530 22.21 9.45 -18.50
CA LYS A 530 21.39 10.13 -19.55
C LYS A 530 19.89 10.12 -19.26
N THR A 531 19.31 8.95 -19.02
CA THR A 531 17.88 8.78 -18.66
C THR A 531 17.54 9.50 -17.36
N THR A 532 18.46 9.47 -16.39
CA THR A 532 18.31 10.17 -15.11
C THR A 532 18.21 11.67 -15.35
N LEU A 533 19.03 12.23 -16.23
CA LEU A 533 19.01 13.65 -16.55
C LEU A 533 17.67 14.08 -17.15
N ILE A 534 17.10 13.28 -18.08
CA ILE A 534 15.72 13.51 -18.60
C ILE A 534 14.70 13.49 -17.47
N LYS A 535 14.75 12.49 -16.57
CA LYS A 535 13.82 12.39 -15.46
C LYS A 535 13.89 13.60 -14.51
N LEU A 536 15.09 14.14 -14.29
CA LEU A 536 15.28 15.38 -13.51
C LEU A 536 14.68 16.61 -14.20
N MET A 537 14.90 16.77 -15.51
CA MET A 537 14.29 17.85 -16.30
C MET A 537 12.76 17.78 -16.30
N LEU A 538 12.18 16.58 -16.27
CA LEU A 538 10.73 16.36 -16.17
C LEU A 538 10.19 16.57 -14.73
N GLY A 539 11.07 16.85 -13.77
CA GLY A 539 10.70 17.05 -12.37
C GLY A 539 10.19 15.79 -11.67
N TYR A 540 10.68 14.59 -12.07
CA TYR A 540 10.30 13.33 -11.40
C TYR A 540 10.91 13.21 -10.01
N TYR A 541 12.12 13.76 -9.84
CA TYR A 541 12.86 13.72 -8.59
C TYR A 541 13.41 15.11 -8.23
N PRO A 542 13.47 15.47 -6.95
CA PRO A 542 14.18 16.67 -6.52
C PRO A 542 15.70 16.44 -6.65
N VAL A 543 16.42 17.48 -6.99
CA VAL A 543 17.88 17.45 -7.00
C VAL A 543 18.44 17.56 -5.57
N LEU A 544 19.60 16.95 -5.30
CA LEU A 544 20.27 17.07 -3.99
C LEU A 544 21.06 18.36 -3.84
N GLY A 545 21.53 18.91 -4.93
CA GLY A 545 22.26 20.17 -5.00
C GLY A 545 22.13 20.79 -6.38
N GLY A 546 22.30 22.09 -6.47
CA GLY A 546 22.09 22.84 -7.69
C GLY A 546 20.64 23.18 -7.93
N GLN A 547 20.32 23.69 -9.14
CA GLN A 547 18.96 24.05 -9.55
C GLN A 547 18.74 23.81 -11.03
N ILE A 548 17.50 23.47 -11.40
CA ILE A 548 17.06 23.31 -12.79
C ILE A 548 16.03 24.38 -13.08
N ASN A 549 16.37 25.32 -13.97
CA ASN A 549 15.51 26.41 -14.37
C ASN A 549 14.94 26.17 -15.78
N ILE A 550 13.63 26.29 -15.90
CA ILE A 550 12.88 26.16 -17.16
C ILE A 550 12.34 27.55 -17.51
N GLY A 551 12.82 28.15 -18.59
CA GLY A 551 12.44 29.52 -18.93
C GLY A 551 12.65 30.49 -17.75
N GLY A 552 13.76 30.33 -17.00
CA GLY A 552 14.09 31.18 -15.85
C GLY A 552 13.36 30.86 -14.54
N THR A 553 12.46 29.86 -14.53
CA THR A 553 11.71 29.46 -13.34
C THR A 553 12.22 28.09 -12.84
N ASP A 554 12.47 27.97 -11.53
CA ASP A 554 12.92 26.69 -10.95
C ASP A 554 11.85 25.60 -11.15
N VAL A 555 12.26 24.45 -11.65
CA VAL A 555 11.40 23.28 -11.85
C VAL A 555 10.65 22.87 -10.59
N ASN A 556 11.21 23.12 -9.40
CA ASN A 556 10.58 22.78 -8.12
C ASN A 556 9.40 23.71 -7.78
N THR A 557 9.38 24.93 -8.27
CA THR A 557 8.29 25.89 -8.07
C THR A 557 7.21 25.79 -9.15
N LEU A 558 7.47 25.09 -10.26
CA LEU A 558 6.48 24.86 -11.32
C LEU A 558 5.46 23.79 -10.94
N ASN A 559 4.21 24.01 -11.33
CA ASN A 559 3.17 22.98 -11.27
C ASN A 559 3.55 21.84 -12.21
N LYS A 560 3.84 20.66 -11.64
CA LYS A 560 4.32 19.49 -12.41
C LYS A 560 3.35 19.04 -13.48
N LYS A 561 2.03 19.14 -13.23
CA LYS A 561 1.00 18.82 -14.22
C LYS A 561 1.00 19.80 -15.38
N TRP A 562 1.14 21.09 -15.10
CA TRP A 562 1.27 22.11 -16.13
C TRP A 562 2.54 21.89 -16.95
N TRP A 563 3.70 21.70 -16.29
CA TRP A 563 4.99 21.45 -16.95
C TRP A 563 4.91 20.22 -17.87
N ARG A 564 4.42 19.10 -17.39
CA ARG A 564 4.30 17.88 -18.20
C ARG A 564 3.32 18.03 -19.36
N ARG A 565 2.35 18.96 -19.29
CA ARG A 565 1.51 19.29 -20.44
C ARG A 565 2.28 19.97 -21.56
N GLN A 566 3.30 20.75 -21.25
CA GLN A 566 4.19 21.39 -22.25
C GLN A 566 5.22 20.40 -22.82
N CYS A 567 5.35 19.20 -22.26
CA CYS A 567 6.34 18.20 -22.65
C CYS A 567 5.72 17.05 -23.45
N GLY A 568 6.32 16.69 -24.58
CA GLY A 568 6.14 15.40 -25.26
C GLY A 568 7.26 14.46 -24.87
N VAL A 569 6.93 13.27 -24.36
CA VAL A 569 7.94 12.38 -23.78
C VAL A 569 7.81 10.99 -24.37
N VAL A 570 8.92 10.44 -24.86
CA VAL A 570 9.06 9.02 -25.22
C VAL A 570 10.19 8.44 -24.40
N MET A 571 9.83 7.62 -23.40
CA MET A 571 10.80 6.92 -22.56
C MET A 571 11.14 5.56 -23.17
N GLN A 572 12.30 5.01 -22.80
CA GLN A 572 12.77 3.69 -23.23
C GLN A 572 11.74 2.60 -22.92
N ASP A 573 11.20 2.60 -21.71
CA ASP A 573 10.21 1.63 -21.20
C ASP A 573 8.76 2.15 -21.29
N GLY A 574 8.42 2.85 -22.38
CA GLY A 574 7.09 3.43 -22.57
C GLY A 574 5.98 2.38 -22.61
N VAL A 575 4.85 2.66 -21.94
CA VAL A 575 3.72 1.72 -21.77
C VAL A 575 2.62 1.99 -22.81
N ILE A 576 2.10 0.90 -23.38
CA ILE A 576 0.89 0.87 -24.22
C ILE A 576 -0.28 0.42 -23.35
N PHE A 577 -1.33 1.21 -23.29
CA PHE A 577 -2.55 0.88 -22.56
C PHE A 577 -3.41 -0.15 -23.33
N SER A 578 -4.14 -0.99 -22.61
CA SER A 578 -5.11 -1.95 -23.21
C SER A 578 -6.35 -1.24 -23.75
N GLU A 579 -6.15 -0.38 -24.76
CA GLU A 579 -7.15 0.47 -25.40
C GLU A 579 -6.98 0.47 -26.93
N SER A 580 -7.82 1.24 -27.66
CA SER A 580 -7.65 1.39 -29.10
C SER A 580 -6.36 2.15 -29.44
N ILE A 581 -5.86 1.97 -30.67
CA ILE A 581 -4.70 2.71 -31.18
C ILE A 581 -4.97 4.23 -31.09
N ALA A 582 -6.16 4.68 -31.47
CA ALA A 582 -6.54 6.08 -31.36
C ALA A 582 -6.43 6.61 -29.94
N ARG A 583 -6.91 5.85 -28.95
CA ARG A 583 -6.82 6.22 -27.51
C ARG A 583 -5.40 6.16 -26.98
N ASN A 584 -4.56 5.27 -27.48
CA ASN A 584 -3.14 5.20 -27.13
C ASN A 584 -2.34 6.38 -27.68
N ILE A 585 -2.75 6.98 -28.78
CA ILE A 585 -2.12 8.18 -29.35
C ILE A 585 -2.69 9.44 -28.69
N ALA A 586 -4.03 9.57 -28.62
CA ALA A 586 -4.74 10.73 -28.07
C ALA A 586 -5.17 10.46 -26.60
N VAL A 587 -4.21 10.27 -25.70
CA VAL A 587 -4.43 9.79 -24.32
C VAL A 587 -5.31 10.72 -23.47
N ASP A 588 -5.15 12.04 -23.60
CA ASP A 588 -5.80 13.04 -22.74
C ASP A 588 -7.08 13.64 -23.35
N ASP A 589 -7.29 13.51 -24.66
CA ASP A 589 -8.42 14.13 -25.34
C ASP A 589 -9.72 13.33 -25.16
N LYS A 590 -10.78 14.00 -24.72
CA LYS A 590 -12.13 13.41 -24.66
C LYS A 590 -12.68 13.13 -26.06
N GLU A 591 -12.51 14.08 -26.96
CA GLU A 591 -12.86 13.99 -28.38
C GLU A 591 -11.56 13.99 -29.20
N ILE A 592 -11.36 12.92 -29.96
CA ILE A 592 -10.14 12.72 -30.74
C ILE A 592 -10.24 13.49 -32.06
N ASP A 593 -9.33 14.41 -32.29
CA ASP A 593 -9.16 15.06 -33.57
C ASP A 593 -8.56 14.09 -34.60
N LYS A 594 -9.37 13.71 -35.58
CA LYS A 594 -9.00 12.70 -36.58
C LYS A 594 -7.86 13.15 -37.50
N GLN A 595 -7.82 14.44 -37.86
CA GLN A 595 -6.77 14.96 -38.74
C GLN A 595 -5.43 14.97 -38.00
N ARG A 596 -5.42 15.49 -36.80
CA ARG A 596 -4.24 15.50 -35.93
C ARG A 596 -3.74 14.08 -35.61
N LEU A 597 -4.68 13.12 -35.39
CA LEU A 597 -4.37 11.72 -35.15
C LEU A 597 -3.67 11.08 -36.36
N GLN A 598 -4.19 11.34 -37.56
CA GLN A 598 -3.61 10.85 -38.81
C GLN A 598 -2.22 11.45 -39.05
N THR A 599 -2.07 12.76 -38.95
CA THR A 599 -0.77 13.45 -39.09
C THR A 599 0.26 12.88 -38.12
N ALA A 600 -0.11 12.71 -36.85
CA ALA A 600 0.80 12.12 -35.84
C ALA A 600 1.23 10.70 -36.20
N ALA A 601 0.30 9.88 -36.70
CA ALA A 601 0.58 8.51 -37.11
C ALA A 601 1.44 8.46 -38.42
N GLU A 602 1.29 9.40 -39.31
CA GLU A 602 2.10 9.55 -40.54
C GLU A 602 3.54 9.93 -40.18
N ILE A 603 3.74 10.96 -39.33
CA ILE A 603 5.06 11.37 -38.84
C ILE A 603 5.77 10.17 -38.14
N ALA A 604 5.05 9.40 -37.34
CA ALA A 604 5.62 8.23 -36.71
C ALA A 604 5.70 6.99 -37.63
N CYS A 605 5.41 7.10 -38.90
CA CYS A 605 5.43 6.00 -39.88
C CYS A 605 4.61 4.75 -39.44
N ILE A 606 3.51 4.94 -38.69
CA ILE A 606 2.64 3.85 -38.25
C ILE A 606 1.29 3.81 -38.97
N HIS A 607 0.92 4.89 -39.69
CA HIS A 607 -0.37 5.03 -40.37
C HIS A 607 -0.69 3.88 -41.31
N ASN A 608 0.22 3.51 -42.21
CA ASN A 608 0.02 2.43 -43.18
C ASN A 608 -0.22 1.09 -42.52
N TYR A 609 0.50 0.78 -41.43
CA TYR A 609 0.27 -0.42 -40.63
C TYR A 609 -1.14 -0.40 -40.03
N VAL A 610 -1.54 0.72 -39.43
CA VAL A 610 -2.85 0.87 -38.79
C VAL A 610 -3.97 0.73 -39.81
N MET A 611 -3.83 1.30 -41.00
CA MET A 611 -4.83 1.21 -42.07
C MET A 611 -4.97 -0.20 -42.64
N GLY A 612 -3.94 -1.03 -42.54
CA GLY A 612 -4.00 -2.46 -42.90
C GLY A 612 -4.73 -3.33 -41.87
N LEU A 613 -5.04 -2.82 -40.69
CA LEU A 613 -5.79 -3.57 -39.66
C LEU A 613 -7.30 -3.52 -39.93
N PRO A 614 -8.07 -4.60 -39.63
CA PRO A 614 -9.51 -4.66 -39.89
C PRO A 614 -10.30 -3.51 -39.25
N LEU A 615 -9.97 -3.10 -38.01
CA LEU A 615 -10.63 -2.03 -37.28
C LEU A 615 -9.84 -0.71 -37.33
N LYS A 616 -8.75 -0.64 -38.10
CA LYS A 616 -7.89 0.54 -38.26
C LYS A 616 -7.53 1.14 -36.88
N TYR A 617 -7.73 2.44 -36.70
CA TYR A 617 -7.46 3.14 -35.43
C TYR A 617 -8.30 2.67 -34.22
N ASN A 618 -9.41 1.97 -34.45
CA ASN A 618 -10.24 1.39 -33.39
C ASN A 618 -9.74 0.01 -32.93
N THR A 619 -8.68 -0.51 -33.55
CA THR A 619 -8.08 -1.78 -33.15
C THR A 619 -7.57 -1.67 -31.71
N LYS A 620 -8.03 -2.56 -30.83
CA LYS A 620 -7.56 -2.66 -29.44
C LYS A 620 -6.18 -3.30 -29.44
N ILE A 621 -5.25 -2.68 -28.72
CA ILE A 621 -3.84 -3.08 -28.57
C ILE A 621 -3.49 -3.19 -27.07
N GLY A 622 -2.30 -3.60 -26.76
CA GLY A 622 -1.84 -3.81 -25.39
C GLY A 622 -2.02 -5.26 -24.94
N ARG A 623 -2.05 -5.47 -23.63
CA ARG A 623 -2.07 -6.82 -23.04
C ARG A 623 -3.28 -7.68 -23.49
N ASP A 624 -4.43 -7.04 -23.63
CA ASP A 624 -5.71 -7.70 -23.97
C ASP A 624 -6.12 -7.50 -25.44
N GLY A 625 -5.21 -7.05 -26.30
CA GLY A 625 -5.47 -6.73 -27.70
C GLY A 625 -4.48 -7.37 -28.66
N VAL A 626 -4.40 -6.81 -29.86
CA VAL A 626 -3.44 -7.25 -30.87
C VAL A 626 -2.02 -7.00 -30.36
N GLY A 627 -1.18 -8.05 -30.41
CA GLY A 627 0.23 -7.96 -30.06
C GLY A 627 0.97 -7.02 -31.05
N LEU A 628 1.83 -6.16 -30.51
CA LEU A 628 2.66 -5.24 -31.28
C LEU A 628 4.13 -5.66 -31.19
N SER A 629 4.86 -5.52 -32.28
CA SER A 629 6.32 -5.59 -32.22
C SER A 629 6.88 -4.40 -31.43
N GLN A 630 8.11 -4.54 -30.92
CA GLN A 630 8.74 -3.45 -30.14
C GLN A 630 8.87 -2.15 -30.96
N GLY A 631 9.18 -2.25 -32.26
CA GLY A 631 9.22 -1.09 -33.16
C GLY A 631 7.85 -0.47 -33.40
N GLN A 632 6.75 -1.26 -33.47
CA GLN A 632 5.40 -0.72 -33.55
C GLN A 632 4.99 -0.01 -32.26
N LYS A 633 5.35 -0.55 -31.08
CA LYS A 633 5.13 0.13 -29.80
C LYS A 633 5.83 1.49 -29.77
N GLN A 634 7.10 1.54 -30.13
CA GLN A 634 7.86 2.80 -30.17
C GLN A 634 7.23 3.82 -31.12
N ARG A 635 6.80 3.41 -32.33
CA ARG A 635 6.11 4.31 -33.27
C ARG A 635 4.80 4.86 -32.70
N ILE A 636 4.03 4.08 -31.96
CA ILE A 636 2.82 4.59 -31.27
C ILE A 636 3.19 5.59 -30.18
N LEU A 637 4.26 5.36 -29.41
CA LEU A 637 4.73 6.29 -28.39
C LEU A 637 5.23 7.61 -29.00
N ILE A 638 5.91 7.54 -30.16
CA ILE A 638 6.30 8.72 -30.93
C ILE A 638 5.05 9.45 -31.41
N ALA A 639 4.07 8.75 -32.02
CA ALA A 639 2.81 9.34 -32.45
C ALA A 639 2.06 10.03 -31.29
N ARG A 640 2.08 9.46 -30.08
CA ARG A 640 1.54 10.06 -28.85
C ARG A 640 2.20 11.40 -28.51
N ALA A 641 3.53 11.47 -28.58
CA ALA A 641 4.28 12.69 -28.32
C ALA A 641 4.01 13.76 -29.40
N VAL A 642 3.93 13.35 -30.66
CA VAL A 642 3.62 14.24 -31.80
C VAL A 642 2.17 14.76 -31.74
N TYR A 643 1.20 13.88 -31.42
CA TYR A 643 -0.21 14.27 -31.30
C TYR A 643 -0.40 15.36 -30.24
N LYS A 644 0.34 15.33 -29.17
CA LYS A 644 0.29 16.33 -28.11
C LYS A 644 0.73 17.70 -28.55
N ASN A 645 1.57 17.81 -29.59
CA ASN A 645 2.17 19.04 -30.15
C ASN A 645 2.80 19.95 -29.06
N PRO A 646 3.76 19.46 -28.29
CA PRO A 646 4.35 20.16 -27.17
C PRO A 646 5.44 21.16 -27.61
N ASP A 647 5.78 22.11 -26.71
CA ASP A 647 6.91 23.03 -26.90
C ASP A 647 8.26 22.38 -26.56
N TYR A 648 8.27 21.42 -25.67
CA TYR A 648 9.45 20.66 -25.24
C TYR A 648 9.27 19.17 -25.56
N ILE A 649 10.29 18.55 -26.14
CA ILE A 649 10.27 17.13 -26.53
C ILE A 649 11.45 16.43 -25.90
N PHE A 650 11.18 15.29 -25.21
CA PHE A 650 12.19 14.44 -24.61
C PHE A 650 12.09 13.03 -25.18
N LEU A 651 13.16 12.57 -25.81
CA LEU A 651 13.25 11.27 -26.46
C LEU A 651 14.37 10.46 -25.82
N ASP A 652 14.03 9.41 -25.08
CA ASP A 652 14.99 8.50 -24.47
C ASP A 652 15.03 7.19 -25.27
N GLU A 653 16.07 7.06 -26.10
CA GLU A 653 16.29 5.90 -26.97
C GLU A 653 15.08 5.53 -27.86
N ALA A 654 14.33 6.51 -28.29
CA ALA A 654 13.04 6.35 -28.98
C ALA A 654 13.11 5.61 -30.33
N THR A 655 14.28 5.41 -30.91
CA THR A 655 14.47 4.76 -32.22
C THR A 655 15.23 3.44 -32.17
N ASN A 656 15.67 2.98 -31.00
CA ASN A 656 16.56 1.81 -30.87
C ASN A 656 15.99 0.50 -31.42
N SER A 657 14.68 0.29 -31.33
CA SER A 657 14.01 -0.94 -31.79
C SER A 657 13.47 -0.84 -33.21
N LEU A 658 13.85 0.21 -33.96
CA LEU A 658 13.41 0.41 -35.34
C LEU A 658 14.43 -0.20 -36.31
N ASP A 659 13.94 -0.72 -37.43
CA ASP A 659 14.77 -1.06 -38.56
C ASP A 659 15.31 0.21 -39.27
N ALA A 660 16.45 0.07 -39.91
CA ALA A 660 17.19 1.24 -40.49
C ALA A 660 16.37 2.10 -41.46
N ASN A 661 15.46 1.48 -42.24
CA ASN A 661 14.62 2.23 -43.18
C ASN A 661 13.54 3.06 -42.46
N ASN A 662 12.81 2.43 -41.50
CA ASN A 662 11.81 3.15 -40.70
C ASN A 662 12.46 4.21 -39.80
N GLU A 663 13.63 3.93 -39.23
CA GLU A 663 14.37 4.92 -38.46
C GLU A 663 14.71 6.17 -39.27
N ARG A 664 15.29 5.98 -40.46
CA ARG A 664 15.62 7.12 -41.34
C ARG A 664 14.41 7.96 -41.65
N MET A 665 13.31 7.35 -42.09
CA MET A 665 12.06 8.06 -42.41
C MET A 665 11.50 8.81 -41.23
N ILE A 666 11.49 8.19 -40.05
CA ILE A 666 10.99 8.82 -38.82
C ILE A 666 11.87 9.98 -38.42
N VAL A 667 13.20 9.87 -38.49
CA VAL A 667 14.12 10.98 -38.19
C VAL A 667 13.89 12.13 -39.15
N GLU A 668 13.76 11.88 -40.45
CA GLU A 668 13.48 12.92 -41.45
C GLU A 668 12.14 13.67 -41.18
N HIS A 669 11.06 12.93 -40.80
CA HIS A 669 9.78 13.53 -40.46
C HIS A 669 9.83 14.28 -39.13
N LEU A 670 10.57 13.76 -38.16
CA LEU A 670 10.73 14.40 -36.86
C LEU A 670 11.58 15.66 -36.92
N ASP A 671 12.62 15.71 -37.79
CA ASP A 671 13.44 16.90 -38.00
C ASP A 671 12.57 18.09 -38.47
N GLU A 672 11.54 17.83 -39.28
CA GLU A 672 10.58 18.85 -39.67
C GLU A 672 9.65 19.25 -38.50
N PHE A 673 9.18 18.29 -37.73
CA PHE A 673 8.33 18.52 -36.56
C PHE A 673 9.06 19.26 -35.42
N TYR A 674 10.39 19.15 -35.32
CA TYR A 674 11.20 19.79 -34.28
C TYR A 674 11.41 21.31 -34.53
N LYS A 675 11.12 21.81 -35.70
CA LYS A 675 11.34 23.24 -36.02
C LYS A 675 10.62 24.15 -35.03
N GLY A 676 11.39 24.99 -34.34
CA GLY A 676 10.89 25.92 -33.32
C GLY A 676 10.62 25.29 -31.96
N LYS A 677 10.83 23.99 -31.76
CA LYS A 677 10.65 23.28 -30.49
C LYS A 677 11.98 23.04 -29.80
N THR A 678 11.95 22.94 -28.46
CA THR A 678 13.12 22.57 -27.67
C THR A 678 13.15 21.06 -27.54
N VAL A 679 14.18 20.42 -28.10
CA VAL A 679 14.23 18.96 -28.17
C VAL A 679 15.47 18.42 -27.46
N VAL A 680 15.28 17.42 -26.61
CA VAL A 680 16.34 16.67 -25.92
C VAL A 680 16.26 15.22 -26.34
N ILE A 681 17.32 14.71 -26.94
CA ILE A 681 17.39 13.36 -27.48
C ILE A 681 18.52 12.60 -26.76
N VAL A 682 18.21 11.53 -26.08
CA VAL A 682 19.21 10.53 -25.68
C VAL A 682 19.31 9.51 -26.79
N ALA A 683 20.44 9.42 -27.43
CA ALA A 683 20.65 8.54 -28.56
C ALA A 683 21.96 7.77 -28.46
N HIS A 684 21.92 6.55 -28.99
CA HIS A 684 23.07 5.67 -29.15
C HIS A 684 23.50 5.52 -30.63
N ARG A 685 22.70 6.07 -31.56
CA ARG A 685 22.98 5.97 -33.01
C ARG A 685 23.45 7.30 -33.60
N LEU A 686 24.46 7.23 -34.42
CA LEU A 686 25.06 8.41 -35.07
C LEU A 686 24.04 9.15 -35.97
N SER A 687 23.13 8.41 -36.65
CA SER A 687 22.08 8.96 -37.51
C SER A 687 21.20 10.00 -36.78
N THR A 688 20.94 9.77 -35.54
CA THR A 688 20.07 10.64 -34.70
C THR A 688 20.84 11.84 -34.12
N VAL A 689 22.15 11.71 -33.92
CA VAL A 689 22.97 12.70 -33.21
C VAL A 689 23.61 13.71 -34.16
N LYS A 690 23.90 13.30 -35.40
CA LYS A 690 24.70 14.09 -36.37
C LYS A 690 24.06 15.46 -36.68
N ASN A 691 22.72 15.53 -36.74
CA ASN A 691 21.98 16.73 -37.09
C ASN A 691 21.63 17.63 -35.90
N ALA A 692 22.03 17.24 -34.67
CA ALA A 692 21.74 18.03 -33.48
C ALA A 692 22.52 19.37 -33.49
N ASP A 693 21.85 20.45 -33.09
CA ASP A 693 22.46 21.76 -32.90
C ASP A 693 23.54 21.75 -31.83
N GLN A 694 23.30 20.93 -30.78
CA GLN A 694 24.20 20.74 -29.65
C GLN A 694 24.31 19.27 -29.29
N ILE A 695 25.52 18.82 -29.02
CA ILE A 695 25.81 17.46 -28.52
C ILE A 695 26.48 17.60 -27.16
N VAL A 696 25.97 16.88 -26.18
CA VAL A 696 26.48 16.82 -24.82
C VAL A 696 26.96 15.41 -24.54
N VAL A 697 28.23 15.28 -24.23
CA VAL A 697 28.82 13.96 -23.88
C VAL A 697 28.85 13.79 -22.39
N LEU A 698 28.15 12.75 -21.90
CA LEU A 698 28.06 12.40 -20.47
C LEU A 698 28.89 11.17 -20.18
N ASP A 699 29.83 11.27 -19.26
CA ASP A 699 30.60 10.14 -18.75
C ASP A 699 30.58 10.12 -17.22
N LYS A 700 30.21 8.97 -16.64
CA LYS A 700 30.15 8.74 -15.18
C LYS A 700 29.48 9.87 -14.41
N GLY A 701 28.36 10.38 -14.94
CA GLY A 701 27.56 11.43 -14.31
C GLY A 701 28.08 12.86 -14.51
N LYS A 702 29.12 13.08 -15.33
CA LYS A 702 29.71 14.41 -15.62
C LYS A 702 29.61 14.74 -17.09
N VAL A 703 29.42 16.03 -17.40
CA VAL A 703 29.56 16.54 -18.76
C VAL A 703 31.03 16.68 -19.09
N VAL A 704 31.51 15.90 -20.06
CA VAL A 704 32.93 15.91 -20.48
C VAL A 704 33.20 16.71 -21.73
N GLU A 705 32.24 16.79 -22.66
CA GLU A 705 32.33 17.55 -23.89
C GLU A 705 30.99 18.14 -24.29
N THR A 706 31.01 19.36 -24.84
CA THR A 706 29.82 20.00 -25.44
C THR A 706 30.25 20.69 -26.75
N GLY A 707 29.43 20.53 -27.79
CA GLY A 707 29.69 21.12 -29.11
C GLY A 707 28.72 20.59 -30.17
N ASN A 708 29.06 20.70 -31.43
CA ASN A 708 28.34 20.05 -32.53
C ASN A 708 29.16 18.89 -33.12
N HIS A 709 28.59 18.15 -34.05
CA HIS A 709 29.23 16.96 -34.65
C HIS A 709 30.62 17.30 -35.23
N GLU A 710 30.75 18.41 -35.96
CA GLU A 710 31.99 18.79 -36.64
C GLU A 710 33.09 19.15 -35.62
N THR A 711 32.74 20.01 -34.63
CA THR A 711 33.70 20.45 -33.60
C THR A 711 34.19 19.33 -32.74
N LEU A 712 33.27 18.42 -32.30
CA LEU A 712 33.61 17.31 -31.42
C LEU A 712 34.39 16.20 -32.15
N THR A 713 34.09 15.96 -33.44
CA THR A 713 34.85 15.02 -34.27
C THR A 713 36.28 15.52 -34.50
N ALA A 714 36.45 16.82 -34.74
CA ALA A 714 37.75 17.42 -34.91
C ALA A 714 38.63 17.37 -33.65
N LYS A 715 38.02 17.49 -32.45
CA LYS A 715 38.71 17.36 -31.14
C LYS A 715 39.28 16.00 -30.88
N ARG A 716 38.76 14.93 -31.54
CA ARG A 716 39.14 13.51 -31.30
C ARG A 716 39.07 13.08 -29.83
N GLY A 717 38.13 13.59 -29.08
CA GLY A 717 37.92 13.33 -27.68
C GLY A 717 36.97 12.13 -27.38
N ALA A 718 36.21 12.23 -26.30
CA ALA A 718 35.27 11.19 -25.86
C ALA A 718 34.16 10.92 -26.90
N TYR A 719 33.64 11.99 -27.53
CA TYR A 719 32.65 11.89 -28.61
C TYR A 719 33.21 11.13 -29.84
N TYR A 720 34.42 11.47 -30.27
CA TYR A 720 35.04 10.77 -31.38
C TYR A 720 35.22 9.27 -31.14
N ASN A 721 35.61 8.89 -29.94
CA ASN A 721 35.78 7.48 -29.57
C ASN A 721 34.43 6.75 -29.59
N LEU A 722 33.34 7.37 -29.15
CA LEU A 722 32.00 6.79 -29.21
C LEU A 722 31.55 6.58 -30.67
N VAL A 723 31.75 7.55 -31.54
CA VAL A 723 31.41 7.49 -32.98
C VAL A 723 32.26 6.45 -33.71
N LYS A 724 33.56 6.41 -33.44
CA LYS A 724 34.48 5.45 -34.04
C LYS A 724 34.10 4.01 -33.74
N ASN A 725 33.79 3.71 -32.48
CA ASN A 725 33.36 2.38 -32.10
C ASN A 725 32.05 1.94 -32.78
N GLN A 726 31.13 2.90 -33.05
CA GLN A 726 29.89 2.63 -33.79
C GLN A 726 30.12 2.39 -35.28
N LEU A 727 31.06 3.12 -35.89
CA LEU A 727 31.42 2.92 -37.28
C LEU A 727 32.19 1.59 -37.53
N GLU A 728 33.01 1.17 -36.57
CA GLU A 728 33.75 -0.12 -36.63
C GLU A 728 32.83 -1.32 -36.40
N LEU A 729 31.75 -1.19 -35.67
CA LEU A 729 30.71 -2.23 -35.44
C LEU A 729 29.65 -2.28 -36.55
N GLY A 730 29.61 -1.30 -37.43
CA GLY A 730 28.68 -1.18 -38.55
C GLY A 730 29.24 -1.61 -39.93
N ASN A 731 30.45 -2.13 -40.01
CA ASN A 731 31.05 -2.71 -41.20
C ASN A 731 30.97 -4.22 -41.22
#